data_e5d8efbf6877f687f31f7a74f50fc00c
#
_entry.id   e5d8efbf6877f687f31f7a74f50fc00c
#
_cell.length_a   1.000
_cell.length_b   1.000
_cell.length_c   1.000
_cell.angle_alpha   90.00
_cell.angle_beta   90.00
_cell.angle_gamma   90.00
#
_symmetry.space_group_name_H-M   'P 1'
#
loop_
_entity.id
_entity.type
_entity.pdbx_description
1 polymer ?
#
loop_
_entity_poly.entity_id
_entity_poly.type
_entity_poly.pdbx_seq_one_letter_code
_entity_poly.pdbx_strand_id
1 'polypeptide(L)'
;MKKYLLLFLCALSSQMLTAQTVGPLIQTQWDQGEPYNSMCPEKDGQHCLTSCGATAEAQLLYYHRWPEHGMGEGYYHLVNEDFVYIDLTKDYYEYDKMLLTYDANSSEEAKKAVALLMRDVAFTGTVFDLTLSMSPSVGYLAELLGYDYGLMHLDGGYATMDDFKTIIRAELDAGRPVLVDGSSGSGGHSFICDGYRDNDEFHFNYGWSGKSDGWSTLENCLFPINMFITYNIKKNEGGDPGFTLGCNKDFKWIGGNKLYGNYKFDSYFKHELRPQIALAVENTETHEVQYLYAYDKDPSDPNDVELTWELDADLPDGNYILYPVGHGKEKNTQWQKAYFREQCQREVALTVKDGVKTFDNASLIDPVREGAVEVDGLCYELDEAAGTAIFTYRNDKYASYSGDIVIPEAITIGGKSYPVTAVGREAFRECKFLGNVTIGKNVTSIGWGAFNLAAAGDVTFAEGSQLNLIDEYSFYSASFKNVVLPEGLHTISGRAFANSHIMSITIPSTVTIFGNSCLATTSLVSVHVNSNTPQAIPYVFRENVNDADFADFNDWIAYGTQASVLYVPAGTKDAYAQADVWKNFGFILEPGDDDSFVASITRDAIEIDGVFYQFNGAKSVARAAGVKGGTKNVIVRNSFTLGGKTFSVTSIGKTFLGDNKFDKVVIAASVETTGLDALRGEIGTLEFEAGSHLKEIGENGLYNITLHSPLVLPEGLENTGRMWITCQDITIPSTVTKMVSESAFWNITDCRVSWPTPLVVDNLFISGVDFRNATLHVPEGTKGLYAAAEGWKLFGTIVEDGGKSAIHTVSTTQTDNGAWYTLTGRRLNTQPTKSGIYIHNGKKVVIK
;
A
#
# COMPACT_ATOMS: atom_id res chain seq x y z
N MET A 1 37.95 64.46 -43.06
CA MET A 1 38.30 63.76 -41.87
C MET A 1 37.54 64.34 -40.72
N LYS A 2 36.28 63.90 -40.53
CA LYS A 2 35.45 64.30 -39.35
C LYS A 2 34.94 63.02 -38.71
N LYS A 3 35.47 62.76 -37.48
CA LYS A 3 34.97 61.70 -36.61
C LYS A 3 33.57 62.13 -36.11
N TYR A 4 32.57 61.40 -36.43
CA TYR A 4 31.27 61.50 -35.80
C TYR A 4 31.26 60.56 -34.57
N LEU A 5 31.25 61.21 -33.40
CA LEU A 5 31.03 60.57 -32.11
C LEU A 5 29.56 60.36 -31.91
N LEU A 6 29.08 59.12 -32.05
CA LEU A 6 27.69 58.79 -31.76
C LEU A 6 27.59 58.56 -30.25
N LEU A 7 27.05 59.53 -29.54
CA LEU A 7 26.62 59.37 -28.16
C LEU A 7 25.34 58.50 -28.14
N PHE A 8 25.49 57.23 -27.78
CA PHE A 8 24.36 56.46 -27.33
C PHE A 8 23.97 56.95 -25.96
N LEU A 9 22.90 57.72 -25.83
CA LEU A 9 22.21 57.93 -24.56
C LEU A 9 21.49 56.60 -24.22
N CYS A 10 22.09 55.79 -23.36
CA CYS A 10 21.33 54.80 -22.61
C CYS A 10 20.43 55.56 -21.64
N ALA A 11 19.19 55.78 -22.04
CA ALA A 11 18.14 56.06 -21.09
C ALA A 11 17.99 54.78 -20.26
N LEU A 12 18.68 54.75 -19.11
CA LEU A 12 18.26 53.90 -18.00
C LEU A 12 16.84 54.37 -17.61
N SER A 13 15.83 53.85 -18.21
CA SER A 13 14.51 53.77 -17.56
C SER A 13 14.76 52.96 -16.32
N SER A 14 14.95 53.59 -15.20
CA SER A 14 14.64 53.01 -13.89
C SER A 14 13.15 52.67 -13.94
N GLN A 15 12.83 51.47 -14.39
CA GLN A 15 11.59 50.88 -13.95
C GLN A 15 11.73 50.85 -12.43
N MET A 16 11.05 51.79 -11.78
CA MET A 16 10.67 51.55 -10.42
C MET A 16 9.97 50.21 -10.44
N LEU A 17 10.56 49.17 -9.88
CA LEU A 17 9.83 47.96 -9.51
C LEU A 17 8.71 48.47 -8.60
N THR A 18 7.56 48.72 -9.18
CA THR A 18 6.33 48.83 -8.39
C THR A 18 6.16 47.47 -7.77
N ALA A 19 6.16 47.44 -6.43
CA ALA A 19 5.86 46.25 -5.68
C ALA A 19 4.67 45.54 -6.32
N GLN A 20 4.92 44.32 -6.84
CA GLN A 20 3.87 43.58 -7.52
C GLN A 20 2.94 42.99 -6.46
N THR A 21 1.70 43.36 -6.47
CA THR A 21 0.66 42.81 -5.59
C THR A 21 -0.41 42.22 -6.48
N VAL A 22 -0.75 40.97 -6.25
CA VAL A 22 -1.87 40.27 -6.91
C VAL A 22 -2.89 39.88 -5.87
N GLY A 23 -4.15 40.08 -6.17
CA GLY A 23 -5.26 39.70 -5.32
C GLY A 23 -5.53 40.66 -4.14
N PRO A 24 -6.38 40.26 -3.18
CA PRO A 24 -7.16 39.00 -3.13
C PRO A 24 -8.10 38.81 -4.30
N LEU A 25 -8.04 37.61 -4.92
CA LEU A 25 -8.91 37.26 -6.06
C LEU A 25 -10.30 36.80 -5.57
N ILE A 26 -10.36 36.07 -4.47
CA ILE A 26 -11.60 35.59 -3.85
C ILE A 26 -12.15 36.68 -2.95
N GLN A 27 -13.41 37.06 -3.19
CA GLN A 27 -14.13 38.10 -2.41
C GLN A 27 -15.20 37.52 -1.48
N THR A 28 -15.52 36.23 -1.64
CA THR A 28 -16.51 35.55 -0.80
C THR A 28 -15.92 35.34 0.60
N GLN A 29 -16.80 35.47 1.60
CA GLN A 29 -16.53 35.21 3.00
C GLN A 29 -17.50 34.12 3.48
N TRP A 30 -17.41 32.96 2.87
CA TRP A 30 -18.33 31.86 3.15
C TRP A 30 -17.86 31.05 4.39
N ASP A 31 -18.74 30.17 4.87
CA ASP A 31 -18.55 29.35 6.06
C ASP A 31 -19.09 27.94 5.83
N GLN A 32 -18.91 27.05 6.79
CA GLN A 32 -19.30 25.64 6.71
C GLN A 32 -20.71 25.37 7.29
N GLY A 33 -21.22 26.30 8.12
CA GLY A 33 -22.51 26.18 8.80
C GLY A 33 -23.63 26.89 8.05
N GLU A 34 -24.73 27.24 8.76
CA GLU A 34 -25.88 27.96 8.19
C GLU A 34 -25.50 29.35 7.65
N PRO A 35 -26.00 29.76 6.48
CA PRO A 35 -27.00 29.06 5.64
C PRO A 35 -26.41 28.13 4.60
N TYR A 36 -25.08 27.95 4.55
CA TYR A 36 -24.33 27.21 3.51
C TYR A 36 -24.62 25.73 3.53
N ASN A 37 -24.89 25.14 4.71
CA ASN A 37 -25.15 23.73 4.90
C ASN A 37 -26.65 23.35 4.91
N SER A 38 -27.55 24.30 4.66
CA SER A 38 -29.00 24.08 4.80
C SER A 38 -29.60 23.03 3.82
N MET A 39 -28.80 22.55 2.88
CA MET A 39 -29.15 21.43 1.98
C MET A 39 -28.27 20.18 2.22
N CYS A 40 -27.38 20.21 3.19
CA CYS A 40 -26.61 19.05 3.60
C CYS A 40 -27.48 18.04 4.37
N PRO A 41 -27.04 16.76 4.46
CA PRO A 41 -27.75 15.76 5.25
C PRO A 41 -27.96 16.19 6.70
N GLU A 42 -29.03 15.71 7.30
CA GLU A 42 -29.34 15.94 8.71
C GLU A 42 -28.88 14.78 9.57
N LYS A 43 -28.31 15.12 10.72
CA LYS A 43 -27.99 14.19 11.80
C LYS A 43 -28.54 14.79 13.11
N ASP A 44 -29.27 14.02 13.89
CA ASP A 44 -29.87 14.46 15.15
C ASP A 44 -30.73 15.75 15.02
N GLY A 45 -31.40 15.94 13.85
CA GLY A 45 -32.24 17.08 13.55
C GLY A 45 -31.49 18.39 13.27
N GLN A 46 -30.20 18.31 12.94
CA GLN A 46 -29.37 19.44 12.51
C GLN A 46 -28.64 19.10 11.21
N HIS A 47 -28.48 20.09 10.33
CA HIS A 47 -27.66 19.89 9.12
C HIS A 47 -26.19 19.67 9.44
N CYS A 48 -25.59 18.67 8.82
CA CYS A 48 -24.15 18.44 8.90
C CYS A 48 -23.38 19.62 8.28
N LEU A 49 -22.14 19.84 8.71
CA LEU A 49 -21.26 20.86 8.12
C LEU A 49 -20.87 20.47 6.69
N THR A 50 -20.58 21.46 5.84
CA THR A 50 -20.14 21.21 4.45
C THR A 50 -18.72 20.68 4.35
N SER A 51 -17.85 20.90 5.26
CA SER A 51 -16.39 20.75 5.33
C SER A 51 -15.59 21.96 4.84
N CYS A 52 -14.35 22.06 5.32
CA CYS A 52 -13.43 23.13 4.92
C CYS A 52 -13.07 23.05 3.44
N GLY A 53 -12.78 21.84 2.91
CA GLY A 53 -12.48 21.62 1.50
C GLY A 53 -13.65 22.02 0.60
N ALA A 54 -14.86 21.54 0.92
CA ALA A 54 -16.05 21.91 0.14
C ALA A 54 -16.30 23.44 0.15
N THR A 55 -16.05 24.10 1.27
CA THR A 55 -16.17 25.57 1.35
C THR A 55 -15.12 26.25 0.47
N ALA A 56 -13.88 25.80 0.50
CA ALA A 56 -12.82 26.34 -0.35
C ALA A 56 -13.13 26.11 -1.84
N GLU A 57 -13.47 24.88 -2.21
CA GLU A 57 -13.80 24.52 -3.59
C GLU A 57 -15.03 25.29 -4.11
N ALA A 58 -16.10 25.41 -3.30
CA ALA A 58 -17.29 26.17 -3.71
C ALA A 58 -16.99 27.65 -3.95
N GLN A 59 -16.09 28.26 -3.18
CA GLN A 59 -15.63 29.64 -3.41
C GLN A 59 -14.84 29.75 -4.73
N LEU A 60 -14.06 28.74 -5.11
CA LEU A 60 -13.40 28.67 -6.41
C LEU A 60 -14.42 28.55 -7.56
N LEU A 61 -15.45 27.71 -7.42
CA LEU A 61 -16.51 27.59 -8.42
C LEU A 61 -17.26 28.92 -8.59
N TYR A 62 -17.59 29.59 -7.49
CA TYR A 62 -18.20 30.92 -7.53
C TYR A 62 -17.28 31.96 -8.19
N TYR A 63 -16.00 31.95 -7.91
CA TYR A 63 -15.03 32.85 -8.57
C TYR A 63 -15.00 32.64 -10.08
N HIS A 64 -14.96 31.38 -10.54
CA HIS A 64 -14.95 31.03 -11.95
C HIS A 64 -16.32 31.16 -12.61
N ARG A 65 -17.45 31.28 -11.86
CA ARG A 65 -18.82 31.18 -12.38
C ARG A 65 -18.98 29.92 -13.24
N TRP A 66 -18.57 28.79 -12.71
CA TRP A 66 -18.47 27.50 -13.44
C TRP A 66 -18.56 26.32 -12.45
N PRO A 67 -19.19 25.19 -12.88
CA PRO A 67 -20.01 25.01 -14.09
C PRO A 67 -21.41 25.64 -13.94
N GLU A 68 -22.20 25.68 -15.03
CA GLU A 68 -23.60 26.08 -14.93
C GLU A 68 -24.46 25.03 -14.19
N HIS A 69 -24.09 23.78 -14.29
CA HIS A 69 -24.70 22.63 -13.60
C HIS A 69 -23.65 21.55 -13.38
N GLY A 70 -23.90 20.62 -12.45
CA GLY A 70 -23.04 19.44 -12.26
C GLY A 70 -23.07 18.53 -13.49
N MET A 71 -22.00 17.76 -13.71
CA MET A 71 -21.79 16.96 -14.93
C MET A 71 -21.84 15.47 -14.70
N GLY A 72 -22.07 15.01 -13.49
CA GLY A 72 -22.01 13.60 -13.16
C GLY A 72 -22.97 13.21 -12.05
N GLU A 73 -22.89 11.93 -11.73
CA GLU A 73 -23.65 11.31 -10.66
C GLU A 73 -22.70 10.55 -9.75
N GLY A 74 -23.03 10.40 -8.49
CA GLY A 74 -22.16 9.72 -7.52
C GLY A 74 -22.84 9.35 -6.24
N TYR A 75 -22.09 8.68 -5.37
CA TYR A 75 -22.51 8.27 -4.04
C TYR A 75 -21.68 9.01 -3.00
N TYR A 76 -22.32 9.43 -1.91
CA TYR A 76 -21.60 9.98 -0.77
C TYR A 76 -21.88 9.17 0.50
N HIS A 77 -20.92 9.19 1.42
CA HIS A 77 -21.03 8.55 2.71
C HIS A 77 -21.61 9.46 3.76
N LEU A 78 -22.63 9.00 4.45
CA LEU A 78 -23.00 9.50 5.77
C LEU A 78 -22.20 8.78 6.86
N VAL A 79 -21.97 9.45 7.99
CA VAL A 79 -21.23 8.91 9.15
C VAL A 79 -21.83 7.59 9.71
N ASN A 80 -23.06 7.25 9.34
CA ASN A 80 -23.76 6.05 9.78
C ASN A 80 -23.82 4.93 8.71
N GLU A 81 -22.86 4.90 7.78
CA GLU A 81 -22.74 3.89 6.71
C GLU A 81 -23.84 3.90 5.63
N ASP A 82 -24.73 4.88 5.62
CA ASP A 82 -25.72 5.03 4.57
C ASP A 82 -25.09 5.71 3.33
N PHE A 83 -25.12 5.03 2.19
CA PHE A 83 -24.76 5.62 0.91
C PHE A 83 -25.97 6.33 0.32
N VAL A 84 -25.81 7.59 -0.04
CA VAL A 84 -26.84 8.35 -0.76
C VAL A 84 -26.35 8.66 -2.17
N TYR A 85 -27.16 8.26 -3.15
CA TYR A 85 -26.93 8.58 -4.55
C TYR A 85 -27.39 10.00 -4.85
N ILE A 86 -26.58 10.74 -5.61
CA ILE A 86 -26.92 12.05 -6.12
C ILE A 86 -26.60 12.14 -7.61
N ASP A 87 -27.48 12.82 -8.33
CA ASP A 87 -27.35 13.14 -9.74
C ASP A 87 -27.22 14.65 -9.89
N LEU A 88 -25.98 15.14 -9.94
CA LEU A 88 -25.65 16.55 -10.03
C LEU A 88 -26.08 17.18 -11.38
N THR A 89 -26.34 16.37 -12.39
CA THR A 89 -26.76 16.88 -13.71
C THR A 89 -28.11 17.60 -13.69
N LYS A 90 -28.88 17.45 -12.61
CA LYS A 90 -30.18 18.07 -12.39
C LYS A 90 -30.10 19.41 -11.69
N ASP A 91 -28.95 19.75 -11.12
CA ASP A 91 -28.77 20.94 -10.29
C ASP A 91 -28.12 22.07 -11.10
N TYR A 92 -28.77 23.25 -11.13
CA TYR A 92 -28.29 24.44 -11.83
C TYR A 92 -27.83 25.49 -10.84
N TYR A 93 -26.61 26.00 -11.01
CA TYR A 93 -25.99 26.95 -10.08
C TYR A 93 -26.27 28.39 -10.49
N GLU A 94 -27.16 29.06 -9.75
CA GLU A 94 -27.57 30.42 -9.99
C GLU A 94 -26.60 31.43 -9.34
N TYR A 95 -25.34 31.48 -9.85
CA TYR A 95 -24.26 32.33 -9.32
C TYR A 95 -24.65 33.80 -9.12
N ASP A 96 -25.51 34.33 -9.96
CA ASP A 96 -25.96 35.73 -9.87
C ASP A 96 -26.88 36.00 -8.68
N LYS A 97 -27.47 34.97 -8.08
CA LYS A 97 -28.24 35.07 -6.86
C LYS A 97 -27.40 34.92 -5.60
N MET A 98 -26.18 34.37 -5.71
CA MET A 98 -25.29 34.16 -4.58
C MET A 98 -24.65 35.47 -4.13
N LEU A 99 -24.46 35.62 -2.81
CA LEU A 99 -23.90 36.81 -2.19
C LEU A 99 -22.46 36.55 -1.75
N LEU A 100 -21.64 37.61 -1.64
CA LEU A 100 -20.29 37.52 -1.11
C LEU A 100 -20.27 37.17 0.39
N THR A 101 -21.29 37.63 1.11
CA THR A 101 -21.46 37.36 2.55
C THR A 101 -22.96 37.15 2.83
N TYR A 102 -23.27 36.42 3.88
CA TYR A 102 -24.64 36.13 4.28
C TYR A 102 -24.90 36.56 5.72
N ASP A 103 -26.13 37.11 5.96
CA ASP A 103 -26.64 37.46 7.27
C ASP A 103 -28.12 37.05 7.44
N ALA A 104 -28.70 37.39 8.57
CA ALA A 104 -30.11 37.09 8.84
C ALA A 104 -31.10 37.72 7.84
N ASN A 105 -30.70 38.80 7.16
CA ASN A 105 -31.56 39.57 6.21
C ASN A 105 -31.34 39.09 4.76
N SER A 106 -30.41 38.20 4.51
CA SER A 106 -30.18 37.65 3.16
C SER A 106 -31.42 36.90 2.70
N SER A 107 -31.78 37.07 1.42
CA SER A 107 -32.99 36.45 0.88
C SER A 107 -32.91 34.93 0.88
N GLU A 108 -34.02 34.26 1.04
CA GLU A 108 -34.10 32.78 0.99
C GLU A 108 -33.65 32.23 -0.37
N GLU A 109 -33.84 32.97 -1.47
CA GLU A 109 -33.35 32.58 -2.78
C GLU A 109 -31.83 32.59 -2.84
N ALA A 110 -31.17 33.59 -2.26
CA ALA A 110 -29.72 33.66 -2.18
C ALA A 110 -29.15 32.55 -1.29
N LYS A 111 -29.77 32.31 -0.13
CA LYS A 111 -29.38 31.22 0.78
C LYS A 111 -29.51 29.88 0.11
N LYS A 112 -30.60 29.59 -0.61
CA LYS A 112 -30.79 28.34 -1.35
C LYS A 112 -29.78 28.17 -2.47
N ALA A 113 -29.45 29.25 -3.21
CA ALA A 113 -28.50 29.19 -4.30
C ALA A 113 -27.11 28.78 -3.82
N VAL A 114 -26.62 29.39 -2.72
CA VAL A 114 -25.30 29.00 -2.16
C VAL A 114 -25.33 27.63 -1.53
N ALA A 115 -26.41 27.27 -0.81
CA ALA A 115 -26.53 25.97 -0.16
C ALA A 115 -26.58 24.82 -1.18
N LEU A 116 -27.17 25.01 -2.36
CA LEU A 116 -27.16 24.02 -3.43
C LEU A 116 -25.73 23.78 -3.93
N LEU A 117 -25.00 24.85 -4.26
CA LEU A 117 -23.60 24.74 -4.69
C LEU A 117 -22.74 24.06 -3.61
N MET A 118 -22.84 24.48 -2.37
CA MET A 118 -22.08 23.94 -1.24
C MET A 118 -22.38 22.48 -0.98
N ARG A 119 -23.66 22.07 -1.06
CA ARG A 119 -24.09 20.68 -0.95
C ARG A 119 -23.44 19.83 -2.04
N ASP A 120 -23.50 20.27 -3.29
CA ASP A 120 -23.07 19.49 -4.43
C ASP A 120 -21.55 19.32 -4.43
N VAL A 121 -20.81 20.37 -4.09
CA VAL A 121 -19.36 20.25 -3.88
C VAL A 121 -19.05 19.32 -2.70
N ALA A 122 -19.78 19.44 -1.58
CA ALA A 122 -19.59 18.55 -0.45
C ALA A 122 -19.89 17.08 -0.79
N PHE A 123 -20.85 16.82 -1.66
CA PHE A 123 -21.23 15.46 -2.07
C PHE A 123 -20.18 14.73 -2.92
N THR A 124 -19.17 15.41 -3.40
CA THR A 124 -18.07 14.81 -4.17
C THR A 124 -17.08 14.03 -3.29
N GLY A 125 -17.53 13.36 -2.23
CA GLY A 125 -16.72 12.45 -1.41
C GLY A 125 -16.56 12.86 0.05
N THR A 126 -17.37 13.80 0.55
CA THR A 126 -17.36 14.22 1.97
C THR A 126 -18.01 13.16 2.86
N VAL A 127 -17.35 12.85 3.97
CA VAL A 127 -17.99 12.18 5.10
C VAL A 127 -18.61 13.26 5.99
N PHE A 128 -19.93 13.29 6.06
CA PHE A 128 -20.66 14.34 6.76
C PHE A 128 -20.76 14.10 8.27
N ASP A 129 -20.52 15.14 9.07
CA ASP A 129 -20.77 15.14 10.52
C ASP A 129 -21.23 16.53 10.99
N LEU A 130 -21.74 16.60 12.22
CA LEU A 130 -22.17 17.85 12.86
C LEU A 130 -21.02 18.75 13.31
N THR A 131 -19.86 18.16 13.58
CA THR A 131 -18.72 18.87 14.17
C THR A 131 -17.50 18.92 13.26
N LEU A 132 -17.32 17.94 12.43
CA LEU A 132 -16.16 17.80 11.55
C LEU A 132 -16.51 16.92 10.34
N SER A 133 -16.85 17.55 9.21
CA SER A 133 -16.98 16.83 7.94
C SER A 133 -15.62 16.74 7.26
N MET A 134 -15.31 15.56 6.69
CA MET A 134 -14.05 15.37 5.96
C MET A 134 -14.15 15.95 4.55
N SER A 135 -13.04 16.52 4.08
CA SER A 135 -13.00 17.17 2.76
C SER A 135 -13.19 16.18 1.60
N PRO A 136 -13.82 16.62 0.51
CA PRO A 136 -13.93 15.86 -0.72
C PRO A 136 -12.55 15.64 -1.37
N SER A 137 -12.49 14.72 -2.32
CA SER A 137 -11.33 14.58 -3.20
C SER A 137 -11.36 15.63 -4.30
N VAL A 138 -10.34 16.44 -4.42
CA VAL A 138 -10.25 17.51 -5.44
C VAL A 138 -10.33 16.97 -6.88
N GLY A 139 -9.99 15.70 -7.10
CA GLY A 139 -10.16 15.06 -8.42
C GLY A 139 -11.58 15.09 -8.95
N TYR A 140 -12.58 15.08 -8.08
CA TYR A 140 -13.99 15.18 -8.47
C TYR A 140 -14.38 16.53 -9.10
N LEU A 141 -13.59 17.59 -8.92
CA LEU A 141 -13.77 18.83 -9.68
C LEU A 141 -13.74 18.57 -11.19
N ALA A 142 -12.82 17.70 -11.66
CA ALA A 142 -12.77 17.35 -13.07
C ALA A 142 -13.86 16.34 -13.47
N GLU A 143 -14.12 15.34 -12.66
CA GLU A 143 -15.05 14.24 -12.98
C GLU A 143 -16.53 14.68 -12.93
N LEU A 144 -16.89 15.48 -11.93
CA LEU A 144 -18.30 15.80 -11.62
C LEU A 144 -18.67 17.27 -11.82
N LEU A 145 -17.69 18.18 -11.87
CA LEU A 145 -17.91 19.63 -11.91
C LEU A 145 -17.25 20.31 -13.11
N GLY A 146 -16.81 19.54 -14.11
CA GLY A 146 -16.36 20.04 -15.41
C GLY A 146 -15.09 20.89 -15.39
N TYR A 147 -14.20 20.65 -14.44
CA TYR A 147 -12.87 21.24 -14.43
C TYR A 147 -11.90 20.44 -15.30
N ASP A 148 -10.75 21.03 -15.58
CA ASP A 148 -9.71 20.40 -16.42
C ASP A 148 -9.03 19.25 -15.70
N TYR A 149 -8.74 18.18 -16.42
CA TYR A 149 -8.00 17.01 -15.88
C TYR A 149 -6.54 17.33 -15.56
N GLY A 150 -6.03 18.46 -16.06
CA GLY A 150 -4.68 18.95 -15.78
C GLY A 150 -4.45 19.46 -14.35
N LEU A 151 -5.35 19.17 -13.41
CA LEU A 151 -5.16 19.45 -11.98
C LEU A 151 -3.83 18.87 -11.50
N MET A 152 -3.05 19.66 -10.77
CA MET A 152 -1.76 19.31 -10.25
C MET A 152 -1.80 19.28 -8.71
N HIS A 153 -1.12 18.29 -8.13
CA HIS A 153 -0.95 18.15 -6.68
C HIS A 153 0.53 18.17 -6.33
N LEU A 154 0.93 18.98 -5.33
CA LEU A 154 2.31 19.02 -4.83
C LEU A 154 2.32 18.91 -3.31
N ASP A 155 2.97 17.86 -2.81
CA ASP A 155 3.08 17.55 -1.39
C ASP A 155 4.41 18.11 -0.84
N GLY A 156 4.37 18.87 0.25
CA GLY A 156 5.55 19.45 0.91
C GLY A 156 6.52 18.43 1.51
N GLY A 157 6.10 17.18 1.65
CA GLY A 157 7.00 16.08 1.97
C GLY A 157 8.02 15.79 0.86
N TYR A 158 7.76 16.29 -0.37
CA TYR A 158 8.53 16.01 -1.58
C TYR A 158 8.96 17.27 -2.33
N ALA A 159 8.74 18.47 -1.80
CA ALA A 159 9.04 19.74 -2.42
C ALA A 159 9.59 20.74 -1.39
N THR A 160 10.19 21.83 -1.85
CA THR A 160 10.65 22.93 -0.99
C THR A 160 9.57 23.99 -0.85
N MET A 161 9.71 24.84 0.16
CA MET A 161 8.85 26.01 0.33
C MET A 161 9.02 27.01 -0.84
N ASP A 162 10.19 27.10 -1.44
CA ASP A 162 10.44 27.93 -2.62
C ASP A 162 9.73 27.38 -3.87
N ASP A 163 9.61 26.06 -4.01
CA ASP A 163 8.80 25.46 -5.06
C ASP A 163 7.33 25.87 -4.92
N PHE A 164 6.78 25.81 -3.70
CA PHE A 164 5.42 26.31 -3.41
C PHE A 164 5.26 27.78 -3.76
N LYS A 165 6.15 28.65 -3.26
CA LYS A 165 6.10 30.09 -3.54
C LYS A 165 6.13 30.38 -5.03
N THR A 166 6.98 29.68 -5.78
CA THR A 166 7.12 29.83 -7.22
C THR A 166 5.83 29.45 -7.95
N ILE A 167 5.25 28.29 -7.62
CA ILE A 167 4.03 27.79 -8.25
C ILE A 167 2.85 28.74 -7.91
N ILE A 168 2.66 29.05 -6.62
CA ILE A 168 1.56 29.90 -6.17
C ILE A 168 1.59 31.25 -6.86
N ARG A 169 2.77 31.90 -6.98
CA ARG A 169 2.90 33.15 -7.71
C ARG A 169 2.51 33.04 -9.18
N ALA A 170 3.00 31.98 -9.86
CA ALA A 170 2.68 31.75 -11.27
C ALA A 170 1.16 31.53 -11.48
N GLU A 171 0.51 30.80 -10.59
CA GLU A 171 -0.94 30.57 -10.63
C GLU A 171 -1.72 31.87 -10.40
N LEU A 172 -1.33 32.64 -9.39
CA LEU A 172 -2.00 33.91 -9.07
C LEU A 172 -1.78 34.96 -10.17
N ASP A 173 -0.61 35.00 -10.80
CA ASP A 173 -0.37 35.85 -12.00
C ASP A 173 -1.26 35.48 -13.18
N ALA A 174 -1.60 34.20 -13.27
CA ALA A 174 -2.56 33.70 -14.28
C ALA A 174 -4.04 33.84 -13.85
N GLY A 175 -4.30 34.46 -12.71
CA GLY A 175 -5.66 34.67 -12.17
C GLY A 175 -6.28 33.37 -11.63
N ARG A 176 -5.48 32.39 -11.21
CA ARG A 176 -5.94 31.12 -10.66
C ARG A 176 -5.58 31.02 -9.18
N PRO A 177 -6.56 31.15 -8.27
CA PRO A 177 -6.38 30.86 -6.86
C PRO A 177 -5.96 29.41 -6.66
N VAL A 178 -5.16 29.15 -5.60
CA VAL A 178 -4.59 27.84 -5.27
C VAL A 178 -5.29 27.28 -4.04
N LEU A 179 -5.72 26.03 -4.11
CA LEU A 179 -6.22 25.29 -2.93
C LEU A 179 -5.03 24.83 -2.10
N VAL A 180 -5.06 25.11 -0.81
CA VAL A 180 -4.01 24.77 0.15
C VAL A 180 -4.61 23.88 1.23
N ASP A 181 -3.93 22.80 1.54
CA ASP A 181 -4.23 21.94 2.67
C ASP A 181 -3.04 21.94 3.62
N GLY A 182 -3.29 21.96 4.91
CA GLY A 182 -2.24 21.97 5.91
C GLY A 182 -2.73 21.60 7.30
N SER A 183 -1.83 21.55 8.27
CA SER A 183 -2.12 21.25 9.67
C SER A 183 -1.54 22.32 10.59
N SER A 184 -2.21 22.57 11.72
CA SER A 184 -1.71 23.40 12.81
C SER A 184 -1.12 22.60 13.97
N GLY A 185 -1.06 21.28 13.86
CA GLY A 185 -0.72 20.37 14.95
C GLY A 185 -1.89 20.01 15.85
N SER A 186 -3.00 20.76 15.79
CA SER A 186 -4.27 20.46 16.48
C SER A 186 -5.38 19.98 15.54
N GLY A 187 -5.17 20.11 14.22
CA GLY A 187 -6.12 19.67 13.18
C GLY A 187 -5.66 20.10 11.81
N GLY A 188 -6.20 19.43 10.77
CA GLY A 188 -6.02 19.80 9.38
C GLY A 188 -7.07 20.80 8.90
N HIS A 189 -6.75 21.54 7.85
CA HIS A 189 -7.66 22.52 7.24
C HIS A 189 -7.35 22.69 5.75
N SER A 190 -8.41 22.84 4.96
CA SER A 190 -8.32 23.22 3.55
C SER A 190 -8.78 24.67 3.38
N PHE A 191 -8.02 25.47 2.64
CA PHE A 191 -8.22 26.89 2.48
C PHE A 191 -7.66 27.37 1.13
N ILE A 192 -7.90 28.64 0.79
CA ILE A 192 -7.46 29.18 -0.49
C ILE A 192 -6.32 30.18 -0.28
N CYS A 193 -5.28 30.08 -1.12
CA CYS A 193 -4.31 31.14 -1.35
C CYS A 193 -4.70 31.89 -2.63
N ASP A 194 -5.05 33.18 -2.51
CA ASP A 194 -5.66 33.97 -3.58
C ASP A 194 -5.02 35.33 -3.81
N GLY A 195 -3.86 35.56 -3.24
CA GLY A 195 -3.10 36.78 -3.47
C GLY A 195 -1.66 36.68 -2.96
N TYR A 196 -0.77 37.55 -3.48
CA TYR A 196 0.60 37.69 -2.97
C TYR A 196 1.11 39.14 -3.05
N ARG A 197 2.13 39.45 -2.25
CA ARG A 197 2.91 40.71 -2.25
C ARG A 197 4.41 40.42 -2.40
N ASP A 198 5.17 41.42 -2.78
CA ASP A 198 6.62 41.28 -3.02
C ASP A 198 7.48 40.89 -1.80
N ASN A 199 6.97 41.06 -0.59
CA ASN A 199 7.65 40.71 0.65
C ASN A 199 7.42 39.27 1.12
N ASP A 200 7.11 38.35 0.18
CA ASP A 200 6.78 36.94 0.47
C ASP A 200 5.53 36.74 1.33
N GLU A 201 4.64 37.73 1.40
CA GLU A 201 3.34 37.57 2.01
C GLU A 201 2.32 37.08 0.97
N PHE A 202 1.52 36.10 1.38
CA PHE A 202 0.42 35.53 0.63
C PHE A 202 -0.92 35.84 1.34
N HIS A 203 -1.97 36.02 0.57
CA HIS A 203 -3.31 36.20 1.13
C HIS A 203 -4.02 34.86 1.21
N PHE A 204 -4.66 34.60 2.35
CA PHE A 204 -5.39 33.37 2.62
C PHE A 204 -6.85 33.67 2.96
N ASN A 205 -7.74 32.87 2.37
CA ASN A 205 -9.15 32.80 2.72
C ASN A 205 -9.42 31.45 3.38
N TYR A 206 -9.74 31.45 4.67
CA TYR A 206 -9.90 30.23 5.48
C TYR A 206 -11.31 29.65 5.46
N GLY A 207 -12.29 30.28 4.79
CA GLY A 207 -13.65 29.79 4.75
C GLY A 207 -14.38 29.84 6.10
N TRP A 208 -14.12 30.86 6.92
CA TRP A 208 -14.70 31.06 8.26
C TRP A 208 -15.41 32.41 8.37
N SER A 209 -16.29 32.73 7.44
CA SER A 209 -17.01 34.03 7.38
C SER A 209 -16.06 35.24 7.38
N GLY A 210 -14.90 35.12 6.69
CA GLY A 210 -13.88 36.17 6.67
C GLY A 210 -13.04 36.28 7.94
N LYS A 211 -13.27 35.43 8.94
CA LYS A 211 -12.48 35.40 10.17
C LYS A 211 -11.11 34.83 9.86
N SER A 212 -10.08 35.51 10.30
CA SER A 212 -8.65 35.15 10.10
C SER A 212 -8.16 35.27 8.66
N ASP A 213 -8.99 35.66 7.71
CA ASP A 213 -8.52 35.97 6.34
C ASP A 213 -7.51 37.10 6.39
N GLY A 214 -6.43 36.98 5.62
CA GLY A 214 -5.39 37.99 5.61
C GLY A 214 -4.05 37.54 5.03
N TRP A 215 -3.06 38.39 5.26
CA TRP A 215 -1.72 38.26 4.70
C TRP A 215 -0.76 37.67 5.71
N SER A 216 -0.02 36.62 5.31
CA SER A 216 1.11 36.06 6.05
C SER A 216 2.08 35.36 5.10
N THR A 217 3.27 34.99 5.57
CA THR A 217 4.13 34.07 4.80
C THR A 217 3.54 32.66 4.86
N LEU A 218 3.93 31.79 3.93
CA LEU A 218 3.51 30.38 3.92
C LEU A 218 3.91 29.68 5.23
N GLU A 219 5.09 29.98 5.74
CA GLU A 219 5.63 29.39 6.97
C GLU A 219 4.88 29.83 8.24
N ASN A 220 4.19 30.97 8.18
CA ASN A 220 3.46 31.57 9.31
C ASN A 220 1.95 31.65 9.12
N CYS A 221 1.41 30.99 8.10
CA CYS A 221 -0.03 30.84 7.97
C CYS A 221 -0.61 29.99 9.12
N LEU A 222 -1.93 29.91 9.26
CA LEU A 222 -2.53 29.17 10.39
C LEU A 222 -2.27 27.65 10.34
N PHE A 223 -1.96 27.09 9.17
CA PHE A 223 -1.79 25.65 8.96
C PHE A 223 -0.51 25.34 8.15
N PRO A 224 0.69 25.63 8.68
CA PRO A 224 1.94 25.51 7.91
C PRO A 224 2.56 24.10 7.91
N ILE A 225 2.00 23.14 8.66
CA ILE A 225 2.58 21.82 8.85
C ILE A 225 1.98 20.85 7.82
N ASN A 226 2.81 19.98 7.23
CA ASN A 226 2.38 18.99 6.24
C ASN A 226 1.52 19.63 5.11
N MET A 227 1.98 20.76 4.63
CA MET A 227 1.27 21.52 3.60
C MET A 227 1.36 20.80 2.27
N PHE A 228 0.26 20.82 1.53
CA PHE A 228 0.24 20.50 0.11
C PHE A 228 -0.67 21.48 -0.64
N ILE A 229 -0.46 21.60 -1.93
CA ILE A 229 -1.25 22.50 -2.78
C ILE A 229 -1.85 21.75 -3.95
N THR A 230 -3.07 22.14 -4.31
CA THR A 230 -3.67 21.80 -5.59
C THR A 230 -3.76 23.06 -6.46
N TYR A 231 -3.24 22.99 -7.67
CA TYR A 231 -3.11 24.11 -8.58
C TYR A 231 -3.47 23.72 -10.02
N ASN A 232 -3.37 24.66 -10.95
CA ASN A 232 -3.90 24.55 -12.32
C ASN A 232 -5.41 24.27 -12.35
N ILE A 233 -6.13 24.88 -11.38
CA ILE A 233 -7.58 24.75 -11.26
C ILE A 233 -8.24 25.69 -12.26
N LYS A 234 -8.77 25.15 -13.35
CA LYS A 234 -9.40 25.91 -14.44
C LYS A 234 -10.53 25.12 -15.08
N LYS A 235 -11.38 25.82 -15.87
CA LYS A 235 -12.44 25.19 -16.66
C LYS A 235 -11.83 24.15 -17.61
N ASN A 236 -12.57 23.07 -17.86
CA ASN A 236 -12.11 22.01 -18.76
C ASN A 236 -11.91 22.55 -20.18
N GLU A 237 -10.68 22.50 -20.65
CA GLU A 237 -10.23 22.84 -22.02
C GLU A 237 -9.72 21.63 -22.77
N GLY A 238 -9.86 20.42 -22.19
CA GLY A 238 -9.38 19.17 -22.78
C GLY A 238 -7.90 18.91 -22.51
N GLY A 239 -7.38 19.41 -21.38
CA GLY A 239 -6.02 19.13 -20.94
C GLY A 239 -5.79 17.67 -20.57
N ASP A 240 -4.54 17.21 -20.74
CA ASP A 240 -4.09 15.91 -20.25
C ASP A 240 -4.06 15.90 -18.71
N PRO A 241 -4.27 14.73 -18.07
CA PRO A 241 -4.13 14.59 -16.63
C PRO A 241 -2.81 15.14 -16.10
N GLY A 242 -2.90 15.96 -15.04
CA GLY A 242 -1.75 16.52 -14.36
C GLY A 242 -1.04 15.49 -13.47
N PHE A 243 0.26 15.65 -13.27
CA PHE A 243 1.03 14.86 -12.31
C PHE A 243 2.22 15.63 -11.74
N THR A 244 2.72 15.19 -10.59
CA THR A 244 4.01 15.58 -10.05
C THR A 244 4.84 14.33 -9.76
N LEU A 245 6.18 14.45 -9.91
CA LEU A 245 7.14 13.46 -9.42
C LEU A 245 7.89 14.09 -8.25
N GLY A 246 7.82 13.48 -7.08
CA GLY A 246 8.46 13.98 -5.87
C GLY A 246 9.52 13.04 -5.32
N CYS A 247 10.54 13.58 -4.66
CA CYS A 247 11.60 12.85 -3.97
C CYS A 247 11.73 13.36 -2.53
N ASN A 248 11.68 12.46 -1.56
CA ASN A 248 11.85 12.79 -0.14
C ASN A 248 13.21 12.39 0.43
N LYS A 249 14.09 11.83 -0.42
CA LYS A 249 15.47 11.43 -0.11
C LYS A 249 16.43 11.95 -1.18
N ASP A 250 17.73 11.94 -0.88
CA ASP A 250 18.77 12.31 -1.83
C ASP A 250 18.71 11.41 -3.07
N PHE A 251 18.76 12.02 -4.25
CA PHE A 251 19.18 11.34 -5.45
C PHE A 251 20.70 11.31 -5.49
N LYS A 252 21.32 10.13 -5.42
CA LYS A 252 22.77 10.02 -5.21
C LYS A 252 23.41 8.83 -5.92
N TRP A 253 24.70 8.98 -6.20
CA TRP A 253 25.58 7.87 -6.55
C TRP A 253 25.90 7.04 -5.31
N ILE A 254 25.84 5.72 -5.44
CA ILE A 254 26.00 4.75 -4.34
C ILE A 254 27.13 3.75 -4.58
N GLY A 255 28.03 4.04 -5.52
CA GLY A 255 29.17 3.21 -5.87
C GLY A 255 29.04 2.50 -7.22
N GLY A 256 30.16 2.11 -7.81
CA GLY A 256 30.18 1.53 -9.18
C GLY A 256 29.47 2.45 -10.17
N ASN A 257 28.57 1.88 -10.98
CA ASN A 257 27.74 2.65 -11.91
C ASN A 257 26.32 2.88 -11.38
N LYS A 258 26.10 2.78 -10.06
CA LYS A 258 24.76 2.77 -9.45
C LYS A 258 24.34 4.11 -8.89
N LEU A 259 23.10 4.48 -9.18
CA LEU A 259 22.41 5.69 -8.73
C LEU A 259 21.12 5.28 -8.02
N TYR A 260 20.78 5.96 -6.94
CA TYR A 260 19.60 5.66 -6.12
C TYR A 260 18.72 6.89 -5.95
N GLY A 261 17.42 6.65 -5.89
CA GLY A 261 16.41 7.62 -5.48
C GLY A 261 15.11 6.97 -5.01
N ASN A 262 14.33 7.72 -4.25
CA ASN A 262 13.00 7.32 -3.78
C ASN A 262 11.96 8.30 -4.32
N TYR A 263 10.93 7.79 -5.00
CA TYR A 263 10.03 8.59 -5.83
C TYR A 263 8.57 8.35 -5.51
N LYS A 264 7.81 9.43 -5.39
CA LYS A 264 6.35 9.46 -5.41
C LYS A 264 5.88 10.06 -6.72
N PHE A 265 5.17 9.28 -7.52
CA PHE A 265 4.45 9.80 -8.67
C PHE A 265 3.02 10.12 -8.21
N ASP A 266 2.65 11.38 -8.18
CA ASP A 266 1.37 11.84 -7.69
C ASP A 266 0.49 12.44 -8.78
N SER A 267 -0.77 12.02 -8.80
CA SER A 267 -1.79 12.49 -9.73
C SER A 267 -3.16 12.01 -9.26
N TYR A 268 -4.18 12.80 -9.48
CA TYR A 268 -5.58 12.37 -9.29
C TYR A 268 -6.01 11.32 -10.33
N PHE A 269 -5.33 11.25 -11.48
CA PHE A 269 -5.70 10.41 -12.64
C PHE A 269 -4.59 9.46 -13.07
N LYS A 270 -3.95 8.79 -12.11
CA LYS A 270 -2.79 7.89 -12.34
C LYS A 270 -3.07 6.80 -13.38
N HIS A 271 -4.27 6.22 -13.34
CA HIS A 271 -4.64 5.13 -14.25
C HIS A 271 -4.67 5.55 -15.72
N GLU A 272 -5.05 6.81 -16.00
CA GLU A 272 -5.07 7.35 -17.37
C GLU A 272 -3.67 7.72 -17.89
N LEU A 273 -2.76 8.07 -16.98
CA LEU A 273 -1.39 8.46 -17.32
C LEU A 273 -0.51 7.27 -17.65
N ARG A 274 -0.63 6.15 -16.93
CA ARG A 274 0.34 5.06 -16.88
C ARG A 274 1.75 5.60 -16.59
N PRO A 275 2.05 5.88 -15.33
CA PRO A 275 3.25 6.61 -14.95
C PRO A 275 4.54 5.88 -15.30
N GLN A 276 5.53 6.64 -15.79
CA GLN A 276 6.91 6.18 -15.95
C GLN A 276 7.89 7.11 -15.22
N ILE A 277 8.94 6.53 -14.65
CA ILE A 277 10.05 7.24 -14.00
C ILE A 277 11.34 6.81 -14.69
N ALA A 278 12.20 7.75 -15.06
CA ALA A 278 13.45 7.46 -15.75
C ALA A 278 14.61 8.32 -15.22
N LEU A 279 15.81 7.92 -15.60
CA LEU A 279 17.03 8.69 -15.40
C LEU A 279 17.25 9.59 -16.61
N ALA A 280 17.30 10.89 -16.39
CA ALA A 280 17.77 11.85 -17.37
C ALA A 280 19.29 12.00 -17.29
N VAL A 281 19.96 11.97 -18.42
CA VAL A 281 21.40 12.20 -18.60
C VAL A 281 21.56 13.39 -19.54
N GLU A 282 21.86 14.55 -18.97
CA GLU A 282 22.03 15.82 -19.71
C GLU A 282 23.49 16.15 -19.89
N ASN A 283 23.92 16.33 -21.12
CA ASN A 283 25.26 16.83 -21.45
C ASN A 283 25.35 18.33 -21.09
N THR A 284 26.29 18.72 -20.25
CA THR A 284 26.41 20.11 -19.74
C THR A 284 26.81 21.15 -20.77
N GLU A 285 27.36 20.72 -21.91
CA GLU A 285 27.82 21.63 -22.98
C GLU A 285 26.78 21.78 -24.08
N THR A 286 26.15 20.65 -24.50
CA THR A 286 25.19 20.65 -25.60
C THR A 286 23.74 20.78 -25.14
N HIS A 287 23.46 20.53 -23.83
CA HIS A 287 22.13 20.43 -23.23
C HIS A 287 21.24 19.34 -23.86
N GLU A 288 21.84 18.39 -24.59
CA GLU A 288 21.13 17.23 -25.07
C GLU A 288 20.83 16.30 -23.89
N VAL A 289 19.57 15.84 -23.81
CA VAL A 289 19.09 14.96 -22.73
C VAL A 289 18.75 13.59 -23.30
N GLN A 290 19.30 12.55 -22.70
CA GLN A 290 18.90 11.16 -22.93
C GLN A 290 18.09 10.68 -21.73
N TYR A 291 16.98 9.97 -21.98
CA TYR A 291 16.15 9.37 -20.95
C TYR A 291 16.39 7.86 -20.95
N LEU A 292 16.94 7.34 -19.85
CA LEU A 292 17.39 5.96 -19.73
C LEU A 292 16.60 5.21 -18.65
N TYR A 293 16.50 3.90 -18.81
CA TYR A 293 16.00 2.97 -17.79
C TYR A 293 14.59 3.33 -17.27
N ALA A 294 13.66 3.61 -18.19
CA ALA A 294 12.28 3.94 -17.81
C ALA A 294 11.62 2.78 -17.03
N TYR A 295 11.12 3.11 -15.84
CA TYR A 295 10.41 2.22 -14.96
C TYR A 295 8.92 2.49 -15.03
N ASP A 296 8.11 1.47 -15.36
CA ASP A 296 6.64 1.56 -15.34
C ASP A 296 6.13 1.47 -13.90
N LYS A 297 5.64 2.56 -13.35
CA LYS A 297 5.04 2.61 -12.01
C LYS A 297 3.60 2.10 -12.09
N ASP A 298 3.25 1.13 -11.23
CA ASP A 298 1.86 0.67 -11.09
C ASP A 298 0.98 1.82 -10.58
N PRO A 299 -0.03 2.26 -11.33
CA PRO A 299 -0.90 3.37 -10.93
C PRO A 299 -1.77 3.03 -9.70
N SER A 300 -2.01 1.75 -9.41
CA SER A 300 -2.79 1.31 -8.25
C SER A 300 -1.99 1.27 -6.95
N ASP A 301 -0.64 1.25 -7.04
CA ASP A 301 0.22 1.26 -5.86
C ASP A 301 0.42 2.68 -5.33
N PRO A 302 -0.11 3.01 -4.13
CA PRO A 302 0.03 4.34 -3.55
C PRO A 302 1.42 4.62 -2.96
N ASN A 303 2.27 3.59 -2.83
CA ASN A 303 3.53 3.71 -2.14
C ASN A 303 4.60 4.39 -3.00
N ASP A 304 5.58 4.98 -2.32
CA ASP A 304 6.82 5.42 -2.95
C ASP A 304 7.55 4.23 -3.57
N VAL A 305 8.29 4.48 -4.65
CA VAL A 305 9.15 3.50 -5.28
C VAL A 305 10.61 3.84 -5.07
N GLU A 306 11.37 2.91 -4.52
CA GLU A 306 12.83 3.01 -4.45
C GLU A 306 13.43 2.41 -5.73
N LEU A 307 14.17 3.22 -6.49
CA LEU A 307 14.81 2.79 -7.72
C LEU A 307 16.33 2.88 -7.59
N THR A 308 16.98 1.85 -8.10
CA THR A 308 18.42 1.84 -8.33
C THR A 308 18.66 1.65 -9.83
N TRP A 309 19.26 2.66 -10.45
CA TRP A 309 19.67 2.56 -11.84
C TRP A 309 21.14 2.17 -11.92
N GLU A 310 21.48 1.24 -12.82
CA GLU A 310 22.84 0.88 -13.17
C GLU A 310 23.16 1.51 -14.52
N LEU A 311 24.02 2.54 -14.53
CA LEU A 311 24.33 3.31 -15.74
C LEU A 311 25.35 2.55 -16.61
N ASP A 312 24.85 1.59 -17.38
CA ASP A 312 25.65 0.78 -18.31
C ASP A 312 25.78 1.44 -19.71
N ALA A 313 24.95 2.45 -20.00
CA ALA A 313 24.95 3.12 -21.31
C ALA A 313 26.33 3.64 -21.68
N ASP A 314 26.73 3.43 -22.93
CA ASP A 314 27.91 4.05 -23.52
C ASP A 314 27.61 5.52 -23.75
N LEU A 315 28.32 6.39 -23.04
CA LEU A 315 28.24 7.83 -23.18
C LEU A 315 29.55 8.33 -23.77
N PRO A 316 29.51 9.29 -24.73
CA PRO A 316 30.70 9.96 -25.22
C PRO A 316 31.50 10.64 -24.10
N ASP A 317 32.77 10.87 -24.31
CA ASP A 317 33.59 11.68 -23.40
C ASP A 317 32.95 13.05 -23.24
N GLY A 318 32.82 13.53 -22.00
CA GLY A 318 32.12 14.77 -21.67
C GLY A 318 31.70 14.86 -20.21
N ASN A 319 31.06 15.97 -19.87
CA ASN A 319 30.48 16.21 -18.57
C ASN A 319 28.97 16.16 -18.66
N TYR A 320 28.35 15.51 -17.65
CA TYR A 320 26.93 15.28 -17.61
C TYR A 320 26.36 15.62 -16.23
N ILE A 321 25.07 15.95 -16.22
CA ILE A 321 24.24 16.02 -15.01
C ILE A 321 23.17 14.94 -15.12
N LEU A 322 23.02 14.17 -14.07
CA LEU A 322 22.07 13.09 -13.94
C LEU A 322 20.97 13.51 -12.96
N TYR A 323 19.70 13.33 -13.34
CA TYR A 323 18.56 13.63 -12.47
C TYR A 323 17.34 12.78 -12.83
N PRO A 324 16.42 12.53 -11.87
CA PRO A 324 15.21 11.78 -12.14
C PRO A 324 14.14 12.61 -12.85
N VAL A 325 13.38 11.94 -13.72
CA VAL A 325 12.26 12.52 -14.45
C VAL A 325 11.07 11.59 -14.48
N GLY A 326 9.87 12.14 -14.64
CA GLY A 326 8.64 11.37 -14.81
C GLY A 326 7.81 11.84 -15.98
N HIS A 327 6.99 10.97 -16.52
CA HIS A 327 5.93 11.29 -17.48
C HIS A 327 4.78 10.29 -17.44
N GLY A 328 3.66 10.63 -18.08
CA GLY A 328 2.63 9.67 -18.41
C GLY A 328 2.91 9.00 -19.74
N LYS A 329 2.72 7.69 -19.83
CA LYS A 329 3.01 6.91 -21.05
C LYS A 329 1.97 7.10 -22.16
N GLU A 330 0.72 7.30 -21.80
CA GLU A 330 -0.41 7.44 -22.72
C GLU A 330 -0.86 8.90 -22.87
N LYS A 331 -0.87 9.64 -21.76
CA LYS A 331 -1.22 11.06 -21.70
C LYS A 331 -0.14 11.81 -20.95
N ASN A 332 0.03 13.10 -21.21
CA ASN A 332 1.05 13.97 -20.63
C ASN A 332 2.46 13.36 -20.76
N THR A 333 2.83 13.13 -22.02
CA THR A 333 4.03 12.35 -22.39
C THR A 333 5.34 13.14 -22.34
N GLN A 334 5.32 14.38 -21.85
CA GLN A 334 6.52 15.20 -21.69
C GLN A 334 7.23 14.87 -20.37
N TRP A 335 8.52 14.58 -20.45
CA TRP A 335 9.33 14.36 -19.26
C TRP A 335 9.44 15.61 -18.41
N GLN A 336 9.14 15.47 -17.12
CA GLN A 336 9.20 16.54 -16.12
C GLN A 336 10.22 16.18 -15.05
N LYS A 337 11.02 17.16 -14.61
CA LYS A 337 11.97 16.98 -13.51
C LYS A 337 11.22 16.72 -12.20
N ALA A 338 11.83 15.88 -11.35
CA ALA A 338 11.30 15.63 -10.01
C ALA A 338 11.45 16.87 -9.12
N TYR A 339 10.46 17.08 -8.23
CA TYR A 339 10.59 17.94 -7.08
C TYR A 339 11.36 17.22 -5.98
N PHE A 340 12.01 17.95 -5.11
CA PHE A 340 12.79 17.40 -4.01
C PHE A 340 12.46 18.09 -2.69
N ARG A 341 12.29 17.28 -1.66
CA ARG A 341 12.23 17.78 -0.30
C ARG A 341 13.42 18.68 -0.01
N GLU A 342 13.21 19.68 0.84
CA GLU A 342 14.26 20.60 1.28
C GLU A 342 15.49 19.84 1.79
N GLN A 343 16.68 20.35 1.44
CA GLN A 343 17.99 19.78 1.77
C GLN A 343 18.33 18.43 1.08
N CYS A 344 17.47 17.88 0.24
CA CYS A 344 17.81 16.68 -0.55
C CYS A 344 18.65 17.04 -1.78
N GLN A 345 19.61 16.16 -2.10
CA GLN A 345 20.36 16.25 -3.36
C GLN A 345 19.44 15.95 -4.53
N ARG A 346 19.53 16.77 -5.59
CA ARG A 346 18.62 16.73 -6.75
C ARG A 346 19.27 16.12 -7.99
N GLU A 347 20.60 16.12 -8.06
CA GLU A 347 21.36 15.72 -9.25
C GLU A 347 22.74 15.18 -8.88
N VAL A 348 23.31 14.38 -9.79
CA VAL A 348 24.66 13.81 -9.67
C VAL A 348 25.47 14.23 -10.86
N ALA A 349 26.67 14.79 -10.67
CA ALA A 349 27.59 15.08 -11.74
C ALA A 349 28.31 13.81 -12.21
N LEU A 350 28.52 13.67 -13.52
CA LEU A 350 29.24 12.57 -14.14
C LEU A 350 30.25 13.12 -15.16
N THR A 351 31.50 12.73 -15.04
CA THR A 351 32.53 12.94 -16.08
C THR A 351 32.83 11.60 -16.75
N VAL A 352 32.75 11.55 -18.09
CA VAL A 352 33.21 10.42 -18.89
C VAL A 352 34.49 10.83 -19.57
N LYS A 353 35.58 10.06 -19.39
CA LYS A 353 36.87 10.27 -20.03
C LYS A 353 37.50 8.94 -20.41
N ASP A 354 37.86 8.78 -21.65
CA ASP A 354 38.41 7.54 -22.20
C ASP A 354 37.51 6.33 -21.90
N GLY A 355 36.19 6.53 -21.90
CA GLY A 355 35.19 5.55 -21.55
C GLY A 355 35.06 5.25 -20.04
N VAL A 356 35.84 5.91 -19.20
CA VAL A 356 35.76 5.76 -17.72
C VAL A 356 34.77 6.78 -17.16
N LYS A 357 33.78 6.27 -16.41
CA LYS A 357 32.75 7.04 -15.72
C LYS A 357 33.22 7.43 -14.31
N THR A 358 33.26 8.71 -14.01
CA THR A 358 33.57 9.25 -12.67
C THR A 358 32.36 10.05 -12.20
N PHE A 359 31.72 9.55 -11.15
CA PHE A 359 30.55 10.20 -10.52
C PHE A 359 30.99 11.09 -9.38
N ASP A 360 30.30 12.22 -9.23
CA ASP A 360 30.54 13.16 -8.15
C ASP A 360 29.22 13.58 -7.50
N ASN A 361 29.10 13.33 -6.19
CA ASN A 361 28.04 13.84 -5.33
C ASN A 361 28.41 15.22 -4.72
N ALA A 362 29.25 16.02 -5.39
CA ALA A 362 29.89 17.22 -4.87
C ALA A 362 28.93 18.32 -4.36
N SER A 363 27.65 18.26 -4.71
CA SER A 363 26.63 19.12 -4.11
C SER A 363 26.17 18.63 -2.72
N LEU A 364 26.54 17.41 -2.30
CA LEU A 364 26.30 16.91 -0.97
C LEU A 364 27.25 17.59 0.02
N ILE A 365 26.85 18.71 0.58
CA ILE A 365 27.39 19.14 1.88
C ILE A 365 26.73 18.17 2.89
N ASP A 366 27.45 17.08 3.19
CA ASP A 366 27.03 16.11 4.19
C ASP A 366 27.89 16.32 5.45
N PRO A 367 27.60 17.35 6.27
CA PRO A 367 28.41 17.72 7.40
C PRO A 367 28.42 16.59 8.43
N VAL A 368 29.56 16.39 9.04
CA VAL A 368 29.66 15.58 10.25
C VAL A 368 28.94 16.34 11.37
N ARG A 369 28.04 15.66 12.08
CA ARG A 369 27.29 16.27 13.19
C ARG A 369 28.20 16.76 14.31
N GLU A 370 27.72 17.73 15.05
CA GLU A 370 28.44 18.26 16.21
C GLU A 370 28.74 17.14 17.23
N GLY A 371 29.97 17.12 17.73
CA GLY A 371 30.44 16.13 18.71
C GLY A 371 30.97 14.83 18.11
N ALA A 372 30.84 14.62 16.79
CA ALA A 372 31.46 13.49 16.12
C ALA A 372 32.73 13.89 15.36
N VAL A 373 33.62 12.93 15.17
CA VAL A 373 34.84 13.08 14.38
C VAL A 373 34.85 12.05 13.25
N GLU A 374 35.38 12.43 12.10
CA GLU A 374 35.53 11.53 10.96
C GLU A 374 36.94 10.98 10.85
N VAL A 375 37.04 9.66 10.69
CA VAL A 375 38.28 8.93 10.41
C VAL A 375 38.02 7.94 9.29
N ASP A 376 38.75 8.04 8.19
CA ASP A 376 38.65 7.16 7.02
C ASP A 376 37.21 7.02 6.48
N GLY A 377 36.45 8.14 6.45
CA GLY A 377 35.06 8.18 5.96
C GLY A 377 34.00 7.67 6.96
N LEU A 378 34.40 7.21 8.13
CA LEU A 378 33.54 6.73 9.21
C LEU A 378 33.51 7.72 10.37
N CYS A 379 32.34 7.87 11.02
CA CYS A 379 32.16 8.83 12.10
C CYS A 379 32.15 8.18 13.48
N TYR A 380 32.73 8.88 14.43
CA TYR A 380 32.90 8.37 15.81
C TYR A 380 32.63 9.47 16.82
N GLU A 381 31.97 9.11 17.92
CA GLU A 381 31.95 9.90 19.15
C GLU A 381 33.09 9.46 20.06
N LEU A 382 33.82 10.44 20.64
CA LEU A 382 34.90 10.14 21.53
C LEU A 382 34.48 10.30 22.99
N ASP A 383 34.75 9.27 23.79
CA ASP A 383 34.77 9.40 25.25
C ASP A 383 36.20 9.67 25.69
N GLU A 384 36.55 10.95 25.83
CA GLU A 384 37.89 11.37 26.20
C GLU A 384 38.27 10.91 27.61
N ALA A 385 37.27 10.76 28.51
CA ALA A 385 37.51 10.33 29.89
C ALA A 385 37.82 8.84 30.00
N ALA A 386 37.08 8.02 29.22
CA ALA A 386 37.34 6.58 29.11
C ALA A 386 38.46 6.26 28.11
N GLY A 387 38.81 7.21 27.24
CA GLY A 387 39.78 6.99 26.16
C GLY A 387 39.27 5.99 25.10
N THR A 388 37.98 5.99 24.81
CA THR A 388 37.33 5.08 23.87
C THR A 388 36.58 5.83 22.76
N ALA A 389 36.17 5.11 21.72
CA ALA A 389 35.36 5.64 20.63
C ALA A 389 34.11 4.78 20.43
N ILE A 390 33.03 5.44 20.00
CA ILE A 390 31.78 4.82 19.61
C ILE A 390 31.53 5.13 18.13
N PHE A 391 31.40 4.09 17.29
CA PHE A 391 31.01 4.28 15.89
C PHE A 391 29.59 4.83 15.80
N THR A 392 29.33 5.85 14.98
CA THR A 392 28.06 6.58 14.94
C THR A 392 27.67 7.01 13.54
N TYR A 393 26.42 7.52 13.35
CA TYR A 393 25.96 8.12 12.10
C TYR A 393 26.60 9.49 11.85
N ARG A 394 26.66 9.89 10.56
CA ARG A 394 27.28 11.16 10.15
C ARG A 394 26.47 12.37 10.56
N ASN A 395 25.16 12.34 10.31
CA ASN A 395 24.23 13.44 10.61
C ASN A 395 22.77 12.96 10.67
N ASP A 396 21.84 13.86 10.99
CA ASP A 396 20.44 13.56 11.23
C ASP A 396 19.63 13.14 9.99
N LYS A 397 20.23 13.11 8.80
CA LYS A 397 19.60 12.55 7.60
C LYS A 397 19.58 11.01 7.60
N TYR A 398 20.37 10.38 8.48
CA TYR A 398 20.61 8.94 8.49
C TYR A 398 21.15 8.40 7.12
N ALA A 399 21.08 7.09 6.88
CA ALA A 399 21.59 6.49 5.65
C ALA A 399 23.06 6.91 5.33
N SER A 400 23.85 7.10 6.36
CA SER A 400 25.18 7.74 6.30
C SER A 400 26.23 6.91 5.55
N TYR A 401 26.02 5.61 5.38
CA TYR A 401 27.03 4.69 4.88
C TYR A 401 26.50 3.80 3.76
N SER A 402 27.41 3.42 2.85
CA SER A 402 27.15 2.46 1.76
C SER A 402 28.42 1.65 1.46
N GLY A 403 28.25 0.51 0.77
CA GLY A 403 29.36 -0.39 0.43
C GLY A 403 29.84 -1.21 1.64
N ASP A 404 31.01 -1.84 1.50
CA ASP A 404 31.62 -2.66 2.57
C ASP A 404 32.14 -1.76 3.67
N ILE A 405 31.76 -2.08 4.92
CA ILE A 405 32.16 -1.31 6.11
C ILE A 405 32.98 -2.21 7.05
N VAL A 406 34.13 -1.71 7.46
CA VAL A 406 34.95 -2.34 8.49
C VAL A 406 35.07 -1.39 9.66
N ILE A 407 34.41 -1.71 10.78
CA ILE A 407 34.59 -0.99 12.04
C ILE A 407 35.89 -1.51 12.68
N PRO A 408 36.94 -0.68 12.80
CA PRO A 408 38.22 -1.13 13.29
C PRO A 408 38.20 -1.42 14.79
N GLU A 409 39.21 -2.12 15.28
CA GLU A 409 39.41 -2.36 16.74
C GLU A 409 39.65 -1.04 17.49
N ALA A 410 40.31 -0.07 16.85
CA ALA A 410 40.63 1.25 17.40
C ALA A 410 40.85 2.26 16.26
N ILE A 411 40.67 3.53 16.57
CA ILE A 411 41.01 4.66 15.71
C ILE A 411 42.13 5.48 16.34
N THR A 412 42.86 6.24 15.52
CA THR A 412 43.96 7.12 16.01
C THR A 412 43.65 8.57 15.64
N ILE A 413 43.63 9.45 16.63
CA ILE A 413 43.40 10.88 16.46
C ILE A 413 44.49 11.65 17.20
N GLY A 414 45.20 12.54 16.49
CA GLY A 414 46.26 13.32 17.11
C GLY A 414 47.38 12.47 17.74
N GLY A 415 47.59 11.24 17.26
CA GLY A 415 48.58 10.30 17.81
C GLY A 415 48.11 9.50 19.02
N LYS A 416 46.92 9.74 19.53
CA LYS A 416 46.29 8.95 20.61
C LYS A 416 45.35 7.90 20.01
N SER A 417 45.43 6.64 20.51
CA SER A 417 44.61 5.52 20.10
C SER A 417 43.37 5.45 20.99
N TYR A 418 42.20 5.24 20.34
CA TYR A 418 40.91 5.05 20.99
C TYR A 418 40.31 3.72 20.54
N PRO A 419 40.26 2.69 21.40
CA PRO A 419 39.50 1.47 21.10
C PRO A 419 38.06 1.79 20.75
N VAL A 420 37.52 1.16 19.69
CA VAL A 420 36.11 1.28 19.30
C VAL A 420 35.31 0.25 20.09
N THR A 421 34.52 0.72 21.06
CA THR A 421 33.87 -0.17 22.04
C THR A 421 32.37 -0.39 21.80
N ALA A 422 31.76 0.38 20.91
CA ALA A 422 30.34 0.21 20.57
C ALA A 422 30.04 0.62 19.12
N VAL A 423 29.02 -0.04 18.56
CA VAL A 423 28.23 0.53 17.46
C VAL A 423 27.13 1.35 18.12
N GLY A 424 27.14 2.66 17.93
CA GLY A 424 26.27 3.60 18.63
C GLY A 424 24.81 3.50 18.21
N ARG A 425 23.97 4.27 18.93
CA ARG A 425 22.56 4.44 18.63
C ARG A 425 22.39 4.88 17.18
N GLU A 426 21.50 4.20 16.44
CA GLU A 426 21.10 4.54 15.06
C GLU A 426 22.25 4.68 14.04
N ALA A 427 23.42 4.10 14.34
CA ALA A 427 24.64 4.30 13.56
C ALA A 427 24.51 3.93 12.07
N PHE A 428 23.77 2.89 11.74
CA PHE A 428 23.44 2.46 10.38
C PHE A 428 21.97 2.60 10.03
N ARG A 429 21.21 3.39 10.78
CA ARG A 429 19.79 3.57 10.50
C ARG A 429 19.56 3.97 9.03
N GLU A 430 18.63 3.28 8.38
CA GLU A 430 18.23 3.50 6.98
C GLU A 430 19.35 3.34 5.93
N CYS A 431 20.51 2.78 6.30
CA CYS A 431 21.56 2.45 5.33
C CYS A 431 21.12 1.26 4.47
N LYS A 432 20.52 1.52 3.31
CA LYS A 432 19.95 0.51 2.39
C LYS A 432 20.97 -0.16 1.46
N PHE A 433 22.18 0.36 1.40
CA PHE A 433 23.20 -0.05 0.40
C PHE A 433 24.52 -0.46 1.04
N LEU A 434 24.45 -1.01 2.24
CA LEU A 434 25.62 -1.63 2.86
C LEU A 434 25.99 -2.91 2.09
N GLY A 435 27.27 -3.08 1.84
CA GLY A 435 27.84 -4.37 1.48
C GLY A 435 27.97 -5.26 2.73
N ASN A 436 29.14 -5.90 2.90
CA ASN A 436 29.41 -6.63 4.13
C ASN A 436 29.82 -5.66 5.25
N VAL A 437 29.35 -5.92 6.45
CA VAL A 437 29.74 -5.15 7.63
C VAL A 437 30.57 -6.05 8.56
N THR A 438 31.82 -5.66 8.82
CA THR A 438 32.70 -6.34 9.77
C THR A 438 32.85 -5.50 11.04
N ILE A 439 32.51 -6.08 12.19
CA ILE A 439 32.55 -5.43 13.49
C ILE A 439 33.81 -5.84 14.23
N GLY A 440 34.61 -4.86 14.61
CA GLY A 440 35.89 -5.06 15.30
C GLY A 440 35.74 -5.73 16.66
N LYS A 441 36.77 -6.43 17.09
CA LYS A 441 36.72 -7.31 18.28
C LYS A 441 36.46 -6.61 19.61
N ASN A 442 36.86 -5.31 19.73
CA ASN A 442 36.67 -4.54 20.95
C ASN A 442 35.25 -4.00 21.16
N VAL A 443 34.37 -4.17 20.18
CA VAL A 443 32.97 -3.77 20.29
C VAL A 443 32.27 -4.70 21.28
N THR A 444 31.73 -4.12 22.34
CA THR A 444 31.03 -4.82 23.42
C THR A 444 29.50 -4.70 23.30
N SER A 445 29.01 -3.72 22.53
CA SER A 445 27.57 -3.50 22.35
C SER A 445 27.20 -2.98 20.96
N ILE A 446 26.04 -3.45 20.51
CA ILE A 446 25.29 -2.87 19.37
C ILE A 446 24.14 -2.07 19.96
N GLY A 447 24.15 -0.75 19.76
CA GLY A 447 23.26 0.18 20.43
C GLY A 447 21.82 0.17 19.88
N TRP A 448 20.95 0.91 20.56
CA TRP A 448 19.56 1.04 20.22
C TRP A 448 19.37 1.47 18.75
N GLY A 449 18.56 0.71 18.00
CA GLY A 449 18.24 1.03 16.61
C GLY A 449 19.45 1.08 15.67
N ALA A 450 20.60 0.54 16.03
CA ALA A 450 21.86 0.71 15.28
C ALA A 450 21.74 0.36 13.80
N PHE A 451 21.02 -0.70 13.43
CA PHE A 451 20.74 -1.10 12.05
C PHE A 451 19.24 -1.00 11.69
N ASN A 452 18.50 -0.15 12.39
CA ASN A 452 17.06 0.02 12.11
C ASN A 452 16.84 0.41 10.65
N LEU A 453 15.98 -0.36 9.94
CA LEU A 453 15.67 -0.18 8.51
C LEU A 453 16.90 -0.29 7.58
N ALA A 454 18.03 -0.82 8.03
CA ALA A 454 19.21 -1.02 7.21
C ALA A 454 19.08 -2.28 6.32
N ALA A 455 19.84 -2.29 5.21
CA ALA A 455 20.04 -3.49 4.42
C ALA A 455 21.55 -3.70 4.19
N ALA A 456 22.02 -4.89 4.51
CA ALA A 456 23.42 -5.26 4.37
C ALA A 456 23.57 -6.69 3.80
N GLY A 457 24.74 -7.00 3.31
CA GLY A 457 25.15 -8.36 3.00
C GLY A 457 25.29 -9.20 4.28
N ASP A 458 26.49 -9.69 4.53
CA ASP A 458 26.79 -10.41 5.77
C ASP A 458 27.23 -9.41 6.87
N VAL A 459 26.67 -9.56 8.08
CA VAL A 459 27.17 -8.88 9.28
C VAL A 459 28.03 -9.87 10.05
N THR A 460 29.34 -9.58 10.14
CA THR A 460 30.34 -10.46 10.73
C THR A 460 31.05 -9.78 11.91
N PHE A 461 31.53 -10.61 12.83
CA PHE A 461 32.26 -10.16 14.00
C PHE A 461 33.71 -10.71 13.92
N ALA A 462 34.68 -9.87 14.25
CA ALA A 462 36.08 -10.28 14.25
C ALA A 462 36.33 -11.43 15.23
N GLU A 463 37.33 -12.25 14.96
CA GLU A 463 37.74 -13.35 15.84
C GLU A 463 38.12 -12.79 17.23
N GLY A 464 37.63 -13.45 18.27
CA GLY A 464 37.78 -12.97 19.64
C GLY A 464 36.90 -11.78 19.99
N SER A 465 35.77 -11.58 19.29
CA SER A 465 34.76 -10.56 19.58
C SER A 465 34.40 -10.53 21.08
N GLN A 466 34.33 -9.33 21.61
CA GLN A 466 33.90 -9.05 22.99
C GLN A 466 32.43 -8.62 23.08
N LEU A 467 31.64 -8.84 22.03
CA LEU A 467 30.22 -8.45 22.02
C LEU A 467 29.47 -9.15 23.15
N ASN A 468 28.84 -8.36 23.99
CA ASN A 468 28.09 -8.80 25.14
C ASN A 468 26.58 -8.47 25.04
N LEU A 469 26.26 -7.34 24.40
CA LEU A 469 24.90 -6.79 24.34
C LEU A 469 24.50 -6.44 22.91
N ILE A 470 23.31 -6.89 22.50
CA ILE A 470 22.54 -6.36 21.40
C ILE A 470 21.34 -5.65 22.01
N ASP A 471 21.27 -4.32 21.85
CA ASP A 471 20.28 -3.47 22.50
C ASP A 471 18.93 -3.46 21.76
N GLU A 472 17.93 -2.81 22.34
CA GLU A 472 16.58 -2.76 21.78
C GLU A 472 16.55 -2.17 20.37
N TYR A 473 15.70 -2.74 19.49
CA TYR A 473 15.50 -2.33 18.11
C TYR A 473 16.76 -2.33 17.22
N SER A 474 17.91 -2.88 17.69
CA SER A 474 19.19 -2.78 16.98
C SER A 474 19.11 -3.20 15.51
N PHE A 475 18.38 -4.24 15.20
CA PHE A 475 18.18 -4.77 13.84
C PHE A 475 16.70 -4.76 13.42
N TYR A 476 15.91 -3.86 13.98
CA TYR A 476 14.47 -3.75 13.70
C TYR A 476 14.21 -3.41 12.24
N SER A 477 13.34 -4.17 11.57
CA SER A 477 13.01 -4.01 10.14
C SER A 477 14.24 -4.00 9.22
N ALA A 478 15.35 -4.59 9.64
CA ALA A 478 16.58 -4.70 8.86
C ALA A 478 16.58 -5.94 7.97
N SER A 479 17.35 -5.90 6.89
CA SER A 479 17.50 -7.03 5.95
C SER A 479 18.96 -7.45 5.85
N PHE A 480 19.23 -8.71 6.13
CA PHE A 480 20.58 -9.30 6.07
C PHE A 480 20.56 -10.63 5.35
N LYS A 481 21.67 -10.96 4.71
CA LYS A 481 21.85 -12.26 4.10
C LYS A 481 22.08 -13.35 5.17
N ASN A 482 23.03 -13.11 6.07
CA ASN A 482 23.32 -14.01 7.17
C ASN A 482 23.67 -13.23 8.43
N VAL A 483 23.30 -13.78 9.59
CA VAL A 483 23.69 -13.27 10.92
C VAL A 483 24.21 -14.43 11.77
N VAL A 484 25.51 -14.41 12.07
CA VAL A 484 26.13 -15.37 12.98
C VAL A 484 26.62 -14.61 14.21
N LEU A 485 25.93 -14.79 15.33
CA LEU A 485 26.24 -14.09 16.59
C LEU A 485 27.47 -14.77 17.25
N PRO A 486 28.40 -13.99 17.82
CA PRO A 486 29.60 -14.53 18.41
C PRO A 486 29.34 -15.13 19.79
N GLU A 487 30.09 -16.20 20.17
CA GLU A 487 30.15 -16.65 21.56
C GLU A 487 30.70 -15.52 22.43
N GLY A 488 30.17 -15.37 23.64
CA GLY A 488 30.42 -14.22 24.54
C GLY A 488 29.26 -13.24 24.60
N LEU A 489 28.33 -13.27 23.60
CA LEU A 489 27.07 -12.51 23.67
C LEU A 489 26.20 -13.06 24.81
N HIS A 490 25.74 -12.17 25.73
CA HIS A 490 24.90 -12.55 26.86
C HIS A 490 23.46 -12.06 26.74
N THR A 491 23.26 -10.90 26.12
CA THR A 491 21.94 -10.24 26.10
C THR A 491 21.51 -9.89 24.69
N ILE A 492 20.28 -10.29 24.33
CA ILE A 492 19.54 -9.80 23.17
C ILE A 492 18.29 -9.11 23.71
N SER A 493 18.28 -7.77 23.65
CA SER A 493 17.22 -6.93 24.21
C SER A 493 15.91 -6.99 23.43
N GLY A 494 14.86 -6.35 23.95
CA GLY A 494 13.54 -6.37 23.36
C GLY A 494 13.49 -5.88 21.92
N ARG A 495 12.75 -6.61 21.07
CA ARG A 495 12.56 -6.28 19.64
C ARG A 495 13.85 -6.11 18.83
N ALA A 496 14.97 -6.63 19.30
CA ALA A 496 16.28 -6.44 18.65
C ALA A 496 16.28 -6.82 17.17
N PHE A 497 15.65 -7.94 16.79
CA PHE A 497 15.50 -8.40 15.41
C PHE A 497 14.06 -8.41 14.93
N ALA A 498 13.11 -7.75 15.62
CA ALA A 498 11.71 -7.77 15.23
C ALA A 498 11.52 -7.15 13.83
N ASN A 499 10.59 -7.73 13.06
CA ASN A 499 10.30 -7.36 11.67
C ASN A 499 11.49 -7.43 10.70
N SER A 500 12.64 -8.00 11.13
CA SER A 500 13.80 -8.15 10.24
C SER A 500 13.56 -9.23 9.18
N HIS A 501 14.29 -9.13 8.06
CA HIS A 501 14.23 -10.08 6.96
C HIS A 501 15.41 -11.06 7.03
N ILE A 502 15.54 -11.77 8.15
CA ILE A 502 16.53 -12.84 8.33
C ILE A 502 15.86 -14.20 8.17
N MET A 503 16.49 -15.09 7.40
CA MET A 503 15.97 -16.44 7.17
C MET A 503 16.56 -17.46 8.16
N SER A 504 17.75 -17.21 8.69
CA SER A 504 18.42 -18.09 9.65
C SER A 504 19.19 -17.28 10.69
N ILE A 505 19.18 -17.74 11.92
CA ILE A 505 20.00 -17.18 13.00
C ILE A 505 20.60 -18.28 13.87
N THR A 506 21.86 -18.09 14.26
CA THR A 506 22.52 -18.95 15.25
C THR A 506 22.64 -18.23 16.58
N ILE A 507 22.04 -18.79 17.63
CA ILE A 507 22.06 -18.28 18.99
C ILE A 507 23.21 -18.96 19.76
N PRO A 508 24.22 -18.20 20.19
CA PRO A 508 25.34 -18.76 20.94
C PRO A 508 24.92 -19.33 22.31
N SER A 509 25.70 -20.28 22.82
CA SER A 509 25.42 -20.92 24.10
C SER A 509 25.48 -19.98 25.30
N THR A 510 26.14 -18.82 25.13
CA THR A 510 26.34 -17.81 26.16
C THR A 510 25.18 -16.86 26.37
N VAL A 511 24.23 -16.80 25.41
CA VAL A 511 23.04 -15.93 25.56
C VAL A 511 22.12 -16.46 26.65
N THR A 512 21.94 -15.67 27.70
CA THR A 512 21.10 -16.01 28.86
C THR A 512 19.95 -15.03 29.10
N ILE A 513 19.98 -13.86 28.46
CA ILE A 513 18.96 -12.84 28.61
C ILE A 513 18.34 -12.54 27.25
N PHE A 514 17.04 -12.81 27.13
CA PHE A 514 16.22 -12.53 25.96
C PHE A 514 15.13 -11.52 26.32
N GLY A 515 15.11 -10.41 25.61
CA GLY A 515 14.01 -9.44 25.70
C GLY A 515 12.76 -9.89 24.96
N ASN A 516 11.63 -9.28 25.30
CA ASN A 516 10.37 -9.57 24.64
C ASN A 516 10.46 -9.31 23.13
N SER A 517 9.91 -10.22 22.35
CA SER A 517 9.84 -10.10 20.88
C SER A 517 11.19 -9.91 20.18
N CYS A 518 12.30 -10.26 20.83
CA CYS A 518 13.63 -9.95 20.28
C CYS A 518 13.94 -10.66 18.96
N LEU A 519 13.27 -11.77 18.65
CA LEU A 519 13.37 -12.53 17.40
C LEU A 519 12.00 -12.64 16.68
N ALA A 520 11.09 -11.69 16.91
CA ALA A 520 9.77 -11.66 16.29
C ALA A 520 9.87 -11.24 14.80
N THR A 521 10.22 -12.20 13.95
CA THR A 521 10.30 -12.00 12.50
C THR A 521 9.52 -13.07 11.76
N THR A 522 8.80 -12.66 10.71
CA THR A 522 8.01 -13.56 9.85
C THR A 522 8.83 -14.27 8.78
N SER A 523 10.10 -13.92 8.62
CA SER A 523 10.98 -14.48 7.57
C SER A 523 11.85 -15.65 8.05
N LEU A 524 11.79 -16.00 9.33
CA LEU A 524 12.71 -16.96 9.96
C LEU A 524 12.36 -18.40 9.57
N VAL A 525 13.19 -19.03 8.78
CA VAL A 525 13.06 -20.44 8.37
C VAL A 525 13.74 -21.36 9.37
N SER A 526 14.91 -20.96 9.91
CA SER A 526 15.64 -21.78 10.86
C SER A 526 16.26 -20.99 12.00
N VAL A 527 16.26 -21.62 13.18
CA VAL A 527 16.98 -21.17 14.37
C VAL A 527 17.94 -22.27 14.81
N HIS A 528 19.21 -21.96 14.95
CA HIS A 528 20.21 -22.86 15.48
C HIS A 528 20.54 -22.43 16.91
N VAL A 529 20.50 -23.34 17.86
CA VAL A 529 20.88 -23.05 19.25
C VAL A 529 22.10 -23.87 19.62
N ASN A 530 23.11 -23.25 20.24
CA ASN A 530 24.34 -23.93 20.70
C ASN A 530 24.23 -24.42 22.15
N SER A 531 23.18 -24.05 22.86
CA SER A 531 22.99 -24.45 24.26
C SER A 531 22.51 -25.91 24.37
N ASN A 532 23.16 -26.71 25.24
CA ASN A 532 22.73 -28.06 25.51
C ASN A 532 21.48 -28.14 26.41
N THR A 533 21.02 -27.02 26.95
CA THR A 533 19.85 -26.94 27.82
C THR A 533 18.94 -25.85 27.33
N PRO A 534 17.63 -26.14 27.10
CA PRO A 534 16.66 -25.10 26.75
C PRO A 534 16.61 -24.02 27.82
N GLN A 535 16.79 -22.79 27.41
CA GLN A 535 16.71 -21.67 28.34
C GLN A 535 15.23 -21.29 28.54
N ALA A 536 14.88 -20.86 29.76
CA ALA A 536 13.59 -20.24 29.99
C ALA A 536 13.57 -18.87 29.31
N ILE A 537 12.80 -18.74 28.25
CA ILE A 537 12.69 -17.51 27.46
C ILE A 537 11.28 -16.95 27.52
N PRO A 538 11.13 -15.60 27.55
CA PRO A 538 9.82 -14.96 27.40
C PRO A 538 9.31 -15.14 25.96
N TYR A 539 8.24 -14.46 25.59
CA TYR A 539 7.70 -14.46 24.21
C TYR A 539 8.69 -13.81 23.22
N VAL A 540 9.76 -14.54 22.89
CA VAL A 540 10.90 -14.06 22.11
C VAL A 540 10.55 -13.90 20.62
N PHE A 541 9.68 -14.80 20.12
CA PHE A 541 9.35 -14.92 18.69
C PHE A 541 8.02 -14.25 18.32
N ARG A 542 7.41 -13.47 19.21
CA ARG A 542 6.13 -12.80 19.00
C ARG A 542 6.23 -11.31 19.32
N GLU A 543 5.61 -10.44 18.50
CA GLU A 543 5.30 -9.08 18.94
C GLU A 543 4.15 -9.11 19.94
N ASN A 544 4.22 -8.26 20.99
CA ASN A 544 3.10 -8.00 21.89
C ASN A 544 2.04 -7.17 21.11
N VAL A 545 1.17 -7.86 20.39
CA VAL A 545 -0.03 -7.24 19.84
C VAL A 545 -1.12 -7.40 20.89
N ASN A 546 -1.81 -6.34 21.27
CA ASN A 546 -2.97 -6.44 22.15
C ASN A 546 -3.98 -7.44 21.56
N ASP A 547 -4.32 -8.45 22.32
CA ASP A 547 -5.07 -9.65 21.91
C ASP A 547 -6.49 -9.39 21.35
N ALA A 548 -6.99 -8.15 21.43
CA ALA A 548 -8.36 -7.82 21.04
C ALA A 548 -8.60 -7.61 19.54
N ASP A 549 -7.59 -7.12 18.78
CA ASP A 549 -7.77 -6.78 17.36
C ASP A 549 -7.40 -7.92 16.39
N PHE A 550 -6.95 -9.07 16.90
CA PHE A 550 -6.38 -10.15 16.09
C PHE A 550 -6.92 -11.54 16.43
N ALA A 551 -8.01 -11.65 17.17
CA ALA A 551 -8.51 -12.93 17.69
C ALA A 551 -8.88 -13.94 16.58
N ASP A 552 -9.37 -13.50 15.43
CA ASP A 552 -9.85 -14.41 14.36
C ASP A 552 -8.80 -14.76 13.30
N PHE A 553 -7.76 -13.95 13.13
CA PHE A 553 -6.79 -14.14 12.05
C PHE A 553 -5.47 -14.77 12.50
N ASN A 554 -5.21 -14.87 13.78
CA ASN A 554 -3.87 -14.91 14.37
C ASN A 554 -3.41 -16.20 14.97
N ASP A 555 -4.21 -17.22 15.02
CA ASP A 555 -3.74 -18.55 15.44
C ASP A 555 -2.62 -19.12 14.54
N TRP A 556 -2.47 -18.54 13.32
CA TRP A 556 -1.52 -18.98 12.31
C TRP A 556 -0.16 -18.26 12.39
N ILE A 557 -0.15 -16.97 12.73
CA ILE A 557 1.05 -16.11 12.72
C ILE A 557 1.54 -15.82 14.15
N ALA A 558 0.74 -16.12 15.14
CA ALA A 558 0.95 -15.69 16.53
C ALA A 558 2.32 -16.04 17.14
N TYR A 559 3.07 -17.00 16.58
CA TYR A 559 4.33 -17.46 17.16
C TYR A 559 5.53 -17.45 16.22
N GLY A 560 5.41 -17.06 14.94
CA GLY A 560 6.53 -16.96 14.02
C GLY A 560 7.38 -18.25 13.79
N THR A 561 7.22 -19.22 14.66
CA THR A 561 8.04 -20.45 14.71
C THR A 561 7.32 -21.69 14.20
N GLN A 562 6.02 -21.61 13.96
CA GLN A 562 5.19 -22.78 13.63
C GLN A 562 5.52 -23.39 12.25
N ALA A 563 6.13 -22.59 11.36
CA ALA A 563 6.67 -23.06 10.10
C ALA A 563 8.20 -23.14 10.10
N SER A 564 8.85 -22.77 11.19
CA SER A 564 10.31 -22.72 11.30
C SER A 564 10.89 -24.02 11.86
N VAL A 565 12.17 -24.25 11.59
CA VAL A 565 12.95 -25.37 12.08
C VAL A 565 13.89 -24.92 13.18
N LEU A 566 13.85 -25.61 14.31
CA LEU A 566 14.80 -25.44 15.40
C LEU A 566 15.87 -26.53 15.31
N TYR A 567 17.12 -26.17 15.11
CA TYR A 567 18.25 -27.07 15.19
C TYR A 567 18.83 -27.00 16.60
N VAL A 568 18.96 -28.18 17.24
CA VAL A 568 19.43 -28.31 18.62
C VAL A 568 20.62 -29.23 18.70
N PRO A 569 21.50 -29.12 19.73
CA PRO A 569 22.63 -30.04 19.91
C PRO A 569 22.18 -31.50 20.05
N ALA A 570 23.05 -32.41 19.65
CA ALA A 570 22.79 -33.85 19.70
C ALA A 570 22.34 -34.33 21.09
N GLY A 571 21.24 -35.10 21.16
CA GLY A 571 20.68 -35.65 22.40
C GLY A 571 19.86 -34.67 23.21
N THR A 572 19.55 -33.49 22.70
CA THR A 572 18.76 -32.46 23.42
C THR A 572 17.34 -32.26 22.88
N LYS A 573 17.00 -32.89 21.76
CA LYS A 573 15.71 -32.75 21.06
C LYS A 573 14.49 -32.89 21.96
N ASP A 574 14.49 -33.93 22.82
CA ASP A 574 13.36 -34.15 23.72
C ASP A 574 13.20 -33.04 24.78
N ALA A 575 14.34 -32.49 25.24
CA ALA A 575 14.32 -31.39 26.20
C ALA A 575 13.72 -30.13 25.59
N TYR A 576 14.13 -29.78 24.33
CA TYR A 576 13.59 -28.64 23.63
C TYR A 576 12.11 -28.83 23.22
N ALA A 577 11.70 -30.03 22.86
CA ALA A 577 10.31 -30.37 22.55
C ALA A 577 9.36 -30.25 23.76
N GLN A 578 9.89 -30.22 24.98
CA GLN A 578 9.09 -30.04 26.19
C GLN A 578 9.21 -28.63 26.79
N ALA A 579 10.22 -27.85 26.37
CA ALA A 579 10.46 -26.53 26.91
C ALA A 579 9.46 -25.50 26.38
N ASP A 580 8.98 -24.64 27.28
CA ASP A 580 8.07 -23.56 26.92
C ASP A 580 8.70 -22.64 25.86
N VAL A 581 7.87 -22.16 24.92
CA VAL A 581 8.23 -21.40 23.73
C VAL A 581 8.96 -22.26 22.68
N TRP A 582 10.02 -22.98 23.03
CA TRP A 582 10.79 -23.85 22.11
C TRP A 582 9.96 -24.99 21.50
N LYS A 583 9.04 -25.56 22.27
CA LYS A 583 8.11 -26.61 21.79
C LYS A 583 7.18 -26.18 20.64
N ASN A 584 7.06 -24.87 20.40
CA ASN A 584 6.18 -24.31 19.38
C ASN A 584 6.79 -24.28 17.98
N PHE A 585 8.06 -24.66 17.84
CA PHE A 585 8.66 -24.81 16.51
C PHE A 585 7.97 -25.91 15.71
N GLY A 586 7.78 -25.65 14.41
CA GLY A 586 7.15 -26.60 13.51
C GLY A 586 7.91 -27.93 13.42
N PHE A 587 9.23 -27.83 13.44
CA PHE A 587 10.16 -28.96 13.43
C PHE A 587 11.30 -28.69 14.44
N ILE A 588 11.71 -29.72 15.16
CA ILE A 588 12.90 -29.70 16.02
C ILE A 588 13.81 -30.82 15.53
N LEU A 589 15.01 -30.47 15.08
CA LEU A 589 15.98 -31.37 14.47
C LEU A 589 17.30 -31.35 15.24
N GLU A 590 17.96 -32.51 15.29
CA GLU A 590 19.32 -32.64 15.81
C GLU A 590 20.25 -33.22 14.73
N PRO A 591 21.58 -33.17 14.89
CA PRO A 591 22.51 -33.68 13.91
C PRO A 591 22.23 -35.14 13.51
N GLY A 592 21.98 -35.36 12.21
CA GLY A 592 21.64 -36.66 11.64
C GLY A 592 20.16 -36.86 11.32
N ASP A 593 19.28 -35.95 11.74
CA ASP A 593 17.89 -35.92 11.24
C ASP A 593 17.82 -35.51 9.78
N ASP A 594 16.77 -35.95 9.06
CA ASP A 594 16.55 -35.53 7.67
C ASP A 594 16.03 -34.08 7.64
N ASP A 595 16.81 -33.19 7.06
CA ASP A 595 16.51 -31.77 6.87
C ASP A 595 16.38 -31.35 5.40
N SER A 596 16.34 -32.32 4.49
CA SER A 596 16.26 -32.06 3.03
C SER A 596 15.07 -31.22 2.60
N PHE A 597 13.99 -31.26 3.37
CA PHE A 597 12.78 -30.48 3.12
C PHE A 597 12.91 -28.98 3.48
N VAL A 598 13.88 -28.61 4.33
CA VAL A 598 14.02 -27.24 4.84
C VAL A 598 14.28 -26.24 3.71
N ALA A 599 15.03 -26.64 2.69
CA ALA A 599 15.31 -25.80 1.54
C ALA A 599 14.06 -25.44 0.70
N SER A 600 12.95 -26.18 0.88
CA SER A 600 11.67 -25.89 0.22
C SER A 600 10.82 -24.86 0.97
N ILE A 601 11.16 -24.53 2.22
CA ILE A 601 10.44 -23.56 3.04
C ILE A 601 10.93 -22.15 2.68
N THR A 602 10.00 -21.30 2.24
CA THR A 602 10.25 -19.88 1.95
C THR A 602 9.23 -19.01 2.67
N ARG A 603 9.68 -18.09 3.52
CA ARG A 603 8.82 -17.13 4.24
C ARG A 603 7.55 -17.77 4.83
N ASP A 604 7.70 -18.76 5.70
CA ASP A 604 6.59 -19.53 6.32
C ASP A 604 5.72 -20.33 5.36
N ALA A 605 6.10 -20.43 4.08
CA ALA A 605 5.31 -21.10 3.07
C ALA A 605 6.13 -22.14 2.31
N ILE A 606 5.42 -23.09 1.72
CA ILE A 606 5.93 -24.02 0.75
C ILE A 606 5.15 -23.89 -0.55
N GLU A 607 5.83 -23.91 -1.70
CA GLU A 607 5.16 -23.95 -3.00
C GLU A 607 4.88 -25.38 -3.41
N ILE A 608 3.62 -25.66 -3.75
CA ILE A 608 3.22 -26.94 -4.33
C ILE A 608 2.26 -26.64 -5.50
N ASP A 609 2.65 -27.06 -6.71
CA ASP A 609 1.88 -26.90 -7.95
C ASP A 609 1.40 -25.47 -8.21
N GLY A 610 2.25 -24.48 -7.91
CA GLY A 610 1.95 -23.06 -8.11
C GLY A 610 1.12 -22.42 -7.02
N VAL A 611 0.80 -23.13 -5.94
CA VAL A 611 0.12 -22.58 -4.75
C VAL A 611 1.09 -22.53 -3.59
N PHE A 612 1.14 -21.38 -2.91
CA PHE A 612 1.89 -21.23 -1.69
C PHE A 612 1.04 -21.61 -0.48
N TYR A 613 1.55 -22.53 0.33
CA TYR A 613 0.89 -22.99 1.56
C TYR A 613 1.68 -22.53 2.78
N GLN A 614 1.04 -21.75 3.64
CA GLN A 614 1.51 -21.51 4.99
C GLN A 614 1.03 -22.66 5.88
N PHE A 615 1.86 -23.09 6.82
CA PHE A 615 1.56 -24.25 7.64
C PHE A 615 1.91 -24.04 9.11
N ASN A 616 1.22 -24.78 9.97
CA ASN A 616 1.46 -24.83 11.39
C ASN A 616 1.90 -26.24 11.77
N GLY A 617 3.20 -26.41 12.03
CA GLY A 617 3.80 -27.71 12.34
C GLY A 617 3.33 -28.31 13.67
N ALA A 618 2.91 -27.48 14.63
CA ALA A 618 2.41 -27.96 15.91
C ALA A 618 0.96 -28.48 15.80
N LYS A 619 0.12 -27.84 14.96
CA LYS A 619 -1.29 -28.22 14.75
C LYS A 619 -1.50 -29.17 13.55
N SER A 620 -0.49 -29.37 12.72
CA SER A 620 -0.54 -30.16 11.48
C SER A 620 -1.63 -29.68 10.50
N VAL A 621 -1.82 -28.35 10.41
CA VAL A 621 -2.78 -27.70 9.51
C VAL A 621 -2.08 -26.71 8.60
N ALA A 622 -2.68 -26.40 7.45
CA ALA A 622 -2.16 -25.44 6.48
C ALA A 622 -3.27 -24.55 5.90
N ARG A 623 -2.87 -23.39 5.35
CA ARG A 623 -3.75 -22.52 4.55
C ARG A 623 -3.12 -22.25 3.19
N ALA A 624 -3.92 -22.18 2.14
CA ALA A 624 -3.47 -21.68 0.87
C ALA A 624 -3.33 -20.15 0.95
N ALA A 625 -2.11 -19.63 0.84
CA ALA A 625 -1.78 -18.25 1.18
C ALA A 625 -1.56 -17.34 -0.04
N GLY A 626 -1.34 -17.92 -1.22
CA GLY A 626 -1.12 -17.17 -2.44
C GLY A 626 -0.87 -18.07 -3.64
N VAL A 627 -0.77 -17.47 -4.81
CA VAL A 627 -0.55 -18.15 -6.08
C VAL A 627 0.71 -17.61 -6.77
N LYS A 628 1.53 -18.49 -7.31
CA LYS A 628 2.73 -18.14 -8.05
C LYS A 628 2.39 -17.44 -9.36
N GLY A 629 3.10 -16.36 -9.67
CA GLY A 629 2.92 -15.61 -10.90
C GLY A 629 2.97 -16.52 -12.15
N GLY A 630 2.01 -16.32 -13.08
CA GLY A 630 1.88 -17.11 -14.30
C GLY A 630 1.07 -18.40 -14.17
N THR A 631 0.67 -18.82 -12.98
CA THR A 631 -0.23 -19.98 -12.78
C THR A 631 -1.61 -19.65 -13.36
N LYS A 632 -2.12 -20.49 -14.26
CA LYS A 632 -3.45 -20.33 -14.88
C LYS A 632 -4.52 -21.22 -14.25
N ASN A 633 -4.12 -22.41 -13.79
CA ASN A 633 -5.00 -23.37 -13.14
C ASN A 633 -4.57 -23.53 -11.69
N VAL A 634 -5.40 -23.09 -10.78
CA VAL A 634 -5.16 -23.13 -9.34
C VAL A 634 -5.96 -24.29 -8.75
N ILE A 635 -5.28 -25.25 -8.14
CA ILE A 635 -5.90 -26.38 -7.47
C ILE A 635 -5.41 -26.40 -6.02
N VAL A 636 -6.27 -25.96 -5.11
CA VAL A 636 -5.98 -26.05 -3.67
C VAL A 636 -6.07 -27.52 -3.27
N ARG A 637 -5.03 -28.03 -2.58
CA ARG A 637 -4.97 -29.43 -2.16
C ARG A 637 -5.70 -29.61 -0.81
N ASN A 638 -6.23 -30.81 -0.58
CA ASN A 638 -6.80 -31.17 0.73
C ASN A 638 -5.73 -31.32 1.79
N SER A 639 -4.55 -31.79 1.41
CA SER A 639 -3.41 -32.00 2.32
C SER A 639 -2.10 -32.13 1.55
N PHE A 640 -0.99 -31.99 2.26
CA PHE A 640 0.38 -32.32 1.78
C PHE A 640 1.24 -32.86 2.92
N THR A 641 2.36 -33.49 2.58
CA THR A 641 3.32 -34.01 3.55
C THR A 641 4.66 -33.28 3.43
N LEU A 642 5.23 -32.87 4.57
CA LEU A 642 6.51 -32.17 4.67
C LEU A 642 7.24 -32.66 5.92
N GLY A 643 8.51 -33.05 5.80
CA GLY A 643 9.30 -33.54 6.93
C GLY A 643 8.63 -34.69 7.70
N GLY A 644 7.96 -35.60 6.99
CA GLY A 644 7.23 -36.73 7.55
C GLY A 644 5.89 -36.40 8.23
N LYS A 645 5.52 -35.12 8.34
CA LYS A 645 4.22 -34.66 8.87
C LYS A 645 3.23 -34.38 7.75
N THR A 646 1.97 -34.79 7.91
CA THR A 646 0.88 -34.47 6.98
C THR A 646 0.08 -33.29 7.49
N PHE A 647 -0.11 -32.30 6.64
CA PHE A 647 -0.81 -31.05 6.93
C PHE A 647 -2.15 -31.04 6.20
N SER A 648 -3.25 -30.86 6.90
CA SER A 648 -4.57 -30.63 6.31
C SER A 648 -4.73 -29.17 5.91
N VAL A 649 -5.18 -28.91 4.69
CA VAL A 649 -5.46 -27.53 4.23
C VAL A 649 -6.87 -27.15 4.65
N THR A 650 -7.03 -26.33 5.67
CA THR A 650 -8.31 -26.00 6.30
C THR A 650 -8.80 -24.60 5.97
N SER A 651 -7.98 -23.75 5.38
CA SER A 651 -8.39 -22.38 5.05
C SER A 651 -7.65 -21.81 3.84
N ILE A 652 -8.23 -20.73 3.31
CA ILE A 652 -7.61 -19.87 2.29
C ILE A 652 -7.25 -18.54 2.91
N GLY A 653 -6.06 -18.03 2.63
CA GLY A 653 -5.54 -16.79 3.18
C GLY A 653 -6.19 -15.53 2.57
N LYS A 654 -5.89 -14.38 3.19
CA LYS A 654 -6.26 -13.06 2.68
C LYS A 654 -5.65 -12.83 1.30
N THR A 655 -6.40 -12.23 0.38
CA THR A 655 -5.95 -11.86 -0.98
C THR A 655 -5.29 -12.99 -1.76
N PHE A 656 -5.75 -14.23 -1.55
CA PHE A 656 -5.13 -15.46 -2.07
C PHE A 656 -4.90 -15.45 -3.59
N LEU A 657 -5.90 -15.05 -4.38
CA LEU A 657 -5.79 -14.98 -5.84
C LEU A 657 -5.20 -13.65 -6.32
N GLY A 658 -5.36 -12.57 -5.54
CA GLY A 658 -5.09 -11.22 -6.02
C GLY A 658 -6.02 -10.84 -7.18
N ASP A 659 -5.73 -9.73 -7.85
CA ASP A 659 -6.51 -9.26 -9.02
C ASP A 659 -5.98 -9.89 -10.34
N ASN A 660 -5.67 -11.19 -10.33
CA ASN A 660 -5.13 -11.92 -11.48
C ASN A 660 -6.22 -12.59 -12.31
N LYS A 661 -5.81 -13.12 -13.49
CA LYS A 661 -6.67 -13.90 -14.38
C LYS A 661 -6.32 -15.37 -14.37
N PHE A 662 -7.34 -16.22 -14.12
CA PHE A 662 -7.20 -17.67 -14.05
C PHE A 662 -8.18 -18.36 -15.00
N ASP A 663 -7.73 -19.46 -15.61
CA ASP A 663 -8.62 -20.30 -16.41
C ASP A 663 -9.53 -21.15 -15.49
N LYS A 664 -8.95 -21.66 -14.41
CA LYS A 664 -9.68 -22.49 -13.44
C LYS A 664 -9.13 -22.35 -12.03
N VAL A 665 -10.04 -22.30 -11.07
CA VAL A 665 -9.74 -22.35 -9.62
C VAL A 665 -10.58 -23.45 -8.99
N VAL A 666 -9.94 -24.37 -8.28
CA VAL A 666 -10.60 -25.46 -7.52
C VAL A 666 -10.28 -25.31 -6.06
N ILE A 667 -11.31 -25.21 -5.24
CA ILE A 667 -11.21 -25.14 -3.78
C ILE A 667 -11.39 -26.53 -3.19
N ALA A 668 -10.41 -26.99 -2.43
CA ALA A 668 -10.43 -28.33 -1.81
C ALA A 668 -11.59 -28.51 -0.83
N ALA A 669 -12.07 -29.75 -0.73
CA ALA A 669 -13.16 -30.09 0.18
C ALA A 669 -12.83 -29.87 1.66
N SER A 670 -11.57 -29.96 2.04
CA SER A 670 -11.09 -29.75 3.42
C SER A 670 -11.08 -28.29 3.88
N VAL A 671 -11.28 -27.33 2.98
CA VAL A 671 -11.31 -25.90 3.30
C VAL A 671 -12.59 -25.57 4.05
N GLU A 672 -12.47 -24.97 5.22
CA GLU A 672 -13.59 -24.59 6.10
C GLU A 672 -13.91 -23.10 6.03
N THR A 673 -12.88 -22.24 5.76
CA THR A 673 -13.03 -20.78 5.73
C THR A 673 -12.14 -20.16 4.65
N THR A 674 -12.54 -18.96 4.16
CA THR A 674 -11.68 -18.11 3.35
C THR A 674 -11.42 -16.78 4.05
N GLY A 675 -10.25 -16.18 3.79
CA GLY A 675 -9.89 -14.87 4.34
C GLY A 675 -10.50 -13.69 3.58
N LEU A 676 -10.20 -12.49 4.06
CA LEU A 676 -10.58 -11.22 3.44
C LEU A 676 -10.06 -11.14 1.99
N ASP A 677 -10.88 -10.69 1.04
CA ASP A 677 -10.51 -10.52 -0.38
C ASP A 677 -9.90 -11.76 -1.05
N ALA A 678 -10.24 -12.97 -0.60
CA ALA A 678 -9.51 -14.19 -0.95
C ALA A 678 -9.64 -14.59 -2.43
N LEU A 679 -10.81 -14.43 -3.03
CA LEU A 679 -11.14 -14.96 -4.36
C LEU A 679 -11.44 -13.85 -5.39
N ARG A 680 -10.71 -12.74 -5.34
CA ARG A 680 -10.85 -11.62 -6.28
C ARG A 680 -10.25 -11.97 -7.65
N GLY A 681 -10.72 -11.28 -8.71
CA GLY A 681 -10.13 -11.33 -10.04
C GLY A 681 -11.04 -11.94 -11.11
N GLU A 682 -10.46 -12.24 -12.27
CA GLU A 682 -11.16 -12.83 -13.43
C GLU A 682 -10.87 -14.32 -13.51
N ILE A 683 -11.92 -15.16 -13.40
CA ILE A 683 -11.80 -16.62 -13.32
C ILE A 683 -12.70 -17.27 -14.36
N GLY A 684 -12.12 -18.10 -15.20
CA GLY A 684 -12.88 -18.92 -16.18
C GLY A 684 -13.89 -19.82 -15.48
N THR A 685 -13.40 -20.64 -14.55
CA THR A 685 -14.24 -21.57 -13.77
C THR A 685 -13.80 -21.60 -12.30
N LEU A 686 -14.72 -21.33 -11.37
CA LEU A 686 -14.53 -21.52 -9.93
C LEU A 686 -15.32 -22.76 -9.49
N GLU A 687 -14.63 -23.74 -8.93
CA GLU A 687 -15.23 -25.00 -8.46
C GLU A 687 -14.90 -25.23 -6.99
N PHE A 688 -15.90 -25.73 -6.25
CA PHE A 688 -15.72 -26.30 -4.93
C PHE A 688 -15.79 -27.83 -5.03
N GLU A 689 -14.80 -28.53 -4.46
CA GLU A 689 -14.82 -30.01 -4.51
C GLU A 689 -16.06 -30.58 -3.81
N ALA A 690 -16.51 -31.73 -4.30
CA ALA A 690 -17.65 -32.44 -3.72
C ALA A 690 -17.38 -32.82 -2.26
N GLY A 691 -18.34 -32.56 -1.37
CA GLY A 691 -18.20 -32.76 0.07
C GLY A 691 -17.45 -31.62 0.75
N SER A 692 -17.46 -30.42 0.19
CA SER A 692 -16.86 -29.22 0.77
C SER A 692 -17.30 -29.01 2.21
N HIS A 693 -16.34 -28.67 3.06
CA HIS A 693 -16.55 -28.28 4.46
C HIS A 693 -16.62 -26.77 4.64
N LEU A 694 -16.65 -26.01 3.55
CA LEU A 694 -16.65 -24.54 3.60
C LEU A 694 -17.92 -24.03 4.27
N LYS A 695 -17.77 -23.37 5.42
CA LYS A 695 -18.85 -22.80 6.22
C LYS A 695 -18.96 -21.30 6.05
N GLU A 696 -17.81 -20.64 5.84
CA GLU A 696 -17.75 -19.21 5.80
C GLU A 696 -16.81 -18.73 4.70
N ILE A 697 -17.31 -17.78 3.91
CA ILE A 697 -16.49 -16.95 3.03
C ILE A 697 -16.24 -15.64 3.76
N GLY A 698 -14.97 -15.30 3.94
CA GLY A 698 -14.55 -14.11 4.69
C GLY A 698 -15.06 -12.80 4.06
N GLU A 699 -14.90 -11.72 4.77
CA GLU A 699 -15.31 -10.40 4.31
C GLU A 699 -14.69 -10.11 2.93
N ASN A 700 -15.52 -9.63 1.99
CA ASN A 700 -15.14 -9.40 0.60
C ASN A 700 -14.54 -10.64 -0.12
N GLY A 701 -14.72 -11.84 0.39
CA GLY A 701 -14.09 -13.04 -0.18
C GLY A 701 -14.49 -13.33 -1.63
N LEU A 702 -15.68 -12.88 -2.06
CA LEU A 702 -16.18 -12.91 -3.44
C LEU A 702 -16.43 -11.48 -3.98
N TYR A 703 -15.66 -10.51 -3.55
CA TYR A 703 -15.79 -9.13 -3.97
C TYR A 703 -14.92 -8.84 -5.21
N ASN A 704 -15.50 -8.16 -6.21
CA ASN A 704 -14.84 -7.85 -7.48
C ASN A 704 -14.33 -9.09 -8.22
N ILE A 705 -15.20 -10.10 -8.33
CA ILE A 705 -14.93 -11.34 -9.05
C ILE A 705 -15.75 -11.39 -10.35
N THR A 706 -15.08 -11.73 -11.47
CA THR A 706 -15.71 -12.00 -12.76
C THR A 706 -15.56 -13.47 -13.11
N LEU A 707 -16.69 -14.15 -13.31
CA LEU A 707 -16.74 -15.57 -13.67
C LEU A 707 -17.30 -15.76 -15.07
N HIS A 708 -16.67 -16.64 -15.84
CA HIS A 708 -17.11 -16.99 -17.18
C HIS A 708 -17.88 -18.33 -17.24
N SER A 709 -18.14 -18.92 -16.08
CA SER A 709 -18.94 -20.13 -15.91
C SER A 709 -19.93 -19.97 -14.76
N PRO A 710 -20.99 -20.83 -14.69
CA PRO A 710 -21.90 -20.83 -13.55
C PRO A 710 -21.18 -20.97 -12.21
N LEU A 711 -21.60 -20.20 -11.22
CA LEU A 711 -21.14 -20.31 -9.84
C LEU A 711 -22.10 -21.19 -9.04
N VAL A 712 -21.61 -22.27 -8.48
CA VAL A 712 -22.36 -23.12 -7.56
C VAL A 712 -21.70 -23.06 -6.19
N LEU A 713 -22.35 -22.38 -5.24
CA LEU A 713 -21.86 -22.32 -3.86
C LEU A 713 -22.09 -23.68 -3.19
N PRO A 714 -21.16 -24.17 -2.34
CA PRO A 714 -21.22 -25.52 -1.81
C PRO A 714 -22.30 -25.65 -0.73
N GLU A 715 -22.91 -26.84 -0.67
CA GLU A 715 -23.77 -27.23 0.46
C GLU A 715 -22.94 -27.22 1.75
N GLY A 716 -23.55 -26.70 2.83
CA GLY A 716 -22.86 -26.50 4.10
C GLY A 716 -22.34 -25.08 4.33
N LEU A 717 -22.29 -24.24 3.28
CA LEU A 717 -21.94 -22.82 3.41
C LEU A 717 -23.03 -22.09 4.22
N GLU A 718 -22.66 -21.39 5.27
CA GLU A 718 -23.57 -20.68 6.18
C GLU A 718 -23.52 -19.16 6.00
N ASN A 719 -22.31 -18.60 5.70
CA ASN A 719 -22.06 -17.17 5.52
C ASN A 719 -21.29 -16.94 4.21
N THR A 720 -21.84 -16.09 3.33
CA THR A 720 -21.24 -15.81 2.01
C THR A 720 -20.22 -14.67 2.01
N GLY A 721 -20.09 -13.92 3.12
CA GLY A 721 -19.40 -12.63 3.05
C GLY A 721 -20.10 -11.66 2.09
N ARG A 722 -19.42 -10.55 1.76
CA ARG A 722 -19.87 -9.60 0.74
C ARG A 722 -19.56 -10.17 -0.65
N MET A 723 -20.55 -10.20 -1.51
CA MET A 723 -20.47 -10.73 -2.89
C MET A 723 -20.62 -9.59 -3.90
N TRP A 724 -19.57 -9.28 -4.64
CA TRP A 724 -19.62 -8.45 -5.85
C TRP A 724 -19.18 -9.32 -7.02
N ILE A 725 -20.15 -9.92 -7.67
CA ILE A 725 -19.93 -11.01 -8.64
C ILE A 725 -20.49 -10.61 -9.99
N THR A 726 -19.66 -10.71 -11.01
CA THR A 726 -20.09 -10.67 -12.41
C THR A 726 -20.14 -12.10 -12.93
N CYS A 727 -21.35 -12.66 -13.12
CA CYS A 727 -21.58 -13.98 -13.69
C CYS A 727 -22.98 -14.08 -14.30
N GLN A 728 -23.23 -15.10 -15.15
CA GLN A 728 -24.56 -15.31 -15.73
C GLN A 728 -25.45 -16.16 -14.83
N ASP A 729 -24.90 -17.20 -14.22
CA ASP A 729 -25.66 -18.16 -13.42
C ASP A 729 -25.06 -18.30 -12.02
N ILE A 730 -25.92 -18.26 -11.01
CA ILE A 730 -25.52 -18.51 -9.63
C ILE A 730 -26.50 -19.48 -8.95
N THR A 731 -25.96 -20.43 -8.18
CA THR A 731 -26.74 -21.32 -7.32
C THR A 731 -26.34 -21.13 -5.86
N ILE A 732 -27.30 -20.79 -5.01
CA ILE A 732 -27.09 -20.55 -3.58
C ILE A 732 -27.84 -21.63 -2.79
N PRO A 733 -27.15 -22.43 -1.95
CA PRO A 733 -27.77 -23.51 -1.21
C PRO A 733 -28.61 -23.01 -0.02
N SER A 734 -29.54 -23.84 0.46
CA SER A 734 -30.41 -23.50 1.61
C SER A 734 -29.67 -23.42 2.95
N THR A 735 -28.45 -23.91 3.01
CA THR A 735 -27.60 -23.83 4.21
C THR A 735 -27.09 -22.43 4.48
N VAL A 736 -27.08 -21.54 3.48
CA VAL A 736 -26.74 -20.14 3.68
C VAL A 736 -27.81 -19.48 4.54
N THR A 737 -27.41 -19.01 5.71
CA THR A 737 -28.28 -18.33 6.68
C THR A 737 -27.99 -16.85 6.80
N LYS A 738 -26.82 -16.42 6.27
CA LYS A 738 -26.39 -15.02 6.29
C LYS A 738 -25.77 -14.63 4.95
N MET A 739 -26.32 -13.59 4.36
CA MET A 739 -25.73 -12.86 3.24
C MET A 739 -25.46 -11.44 3.72
N VAL A 740 -24.26 -10.92 3.45
CA VAL A 740 -23.87 -9.57 3.90
C VAL A 740 -24.55 -8.53 3.02
N SER A 741 -25.03 -7.43 3.62
CA SER A 741 -25.59 -6.27 2.91
C SER A 741 -24.60 -5.72 1.87
N GLU A 742 -25.10 -5.03 0.86
CA GLU A 742 -24.32 -4.45 -0.26
C GLU A 742 -23.68 -5.51 -1.17
N SER A 743 -24.28 -6.69 -1.31
CA SER A 743 -23.92 -7.65 -2.34
C SER A 743 -24.52 -7.25 -3.69
N ALA A 744 -23.79 -7.45 -4.78
CA ALA A 744 -24.25 -7.15 -6.13
C ALA A 744 -23.97 -8.32 -7.09
N PHE A 745 -24.93 -8.63 -7.95
CA PHE A 745 -24.80 -9.62 -9.00
C PHE A 745 -24.91 -8.94 -10.35
N TRP A 746 -23.81 -8.81 -11.07
CA TRP A 746 -23.79 -8.18 -12.38
C TRP A 746 -23.95 -9.22 -13.50
N ASN A 747 -24.68 -8.85 -14.56
CA ASN A 747 -24.92 -9.69 -15.74
C ASN A 747 -25.64 -11.02 -15.44
N ILE A 748 -26.37 -11.11 -14.32
CA ILE A 748 -27.08 -12.32 -13.94
C ILE A 748 -28.23 -12.59 -14.90
N THR A 749 -28.36 -13.82 -15.37
CA THR A 749 -29.50 -14.30 -16.15
C THR A 749 -30.33 -15.31 -15.37
N ASP A 750 -29.68 -16.16 -14.58
CA ASP A 750 -30.29 -17.18 -13.77
C ASP A 750 -29.75 -17.23 -12.34
N CYS A 751 -30.65 -17.12 -11.38
CA CYS A 751 -30.33 -17.26 -9.96
C CYS A 751 -31.16 -18.44 -9.40
N ARG A 752 -30.50 -19.42 -8.79
CA ARG A 752 -31.16 -20.57 -8.14
C ARG A 752 -30.97 -20.49 -6.65
N VAL A 753 -32.08 -20.62 -5.93
CA VAL A 753 -32.08 -20.64 -4.47
C VAL A 753 -32.89 -21.83 -3.95
N SER A 754 -32.49 -22.37 -2.81
CA SER A 754 -33.08 -23.61 -2.28
C SER A 754 -33.84 -23.40 -0.95
N TRP A 755 -34.07 -22.18 -0.50
CA TRP A 755 -34.82 -21.91 0.73
C TRP A 755 -36.31 -22.11 0.54
N PRO A 756 -36.98 -22.91 1.44
CA PRO A 756 -38.45 -23.03 1.41
C PRO A 756 -39.17 -21.75 1.86
N THR A 757 -38.47 -20.87 2.57
CA THR A 757 -38.87 -19.49 2.92
C THR A 757 -37.77 -18.56 2.49
N PRO A 758 -38.07 -17.49 1.75
CA PRO A 758 -37.04 -16.55 1.30
C PRO A 758 -36.17 -16.05 2.44
N LEU A 759 -34.86 -16.10 2.28
CA LEU A 759 -33.94 -15.48 3.21
C LEU A 759 -34.23 -13.98 3.26
N VAL A 760 -34.28 -13.41 4.46
CA VAL A 760 -34.42 -11.97 4.64
C VAL A 760 -33.12 -11.31 4.20
N VAL A 761 -33.23 -10.39 3.24
CA VAL A 761 -32.11 -9.72 2.61
C VAL A 761 -32.38 -8.20 2.67
N ASP A 762 -31.92 -7.56 3.73
CA ASP A 762 -32.04 -6.11 3.88
C ASP A 762 -30.96 -5.43 3.03
N ASN A 763 -31.38 -4.55 2.08
CA ASN A 763 -30.49 -3.81 1.18
C ASN A 763 -29.42 -4.67 0.46
N LEU A 764 -29.78 -5.92 0.13
CA LEU A 764 -28.83 -6.86 -0.43
C LEU A 764 -28.38 -6.50 -1.83
N PHE A 765 -29.27 -5.92 -2.62
CA PHE A 765 -29.02 -5.59 -4.01
C PHE A 765 -28.87 -4.09 -4.14
N ILE A 766 -27.64 -3.63 -4.39
CA ILE A 766 -27.32 -2.22 -4.62
C ILE A 766 -28.18 -1.69 -5.79
N SER A 767 -28.69 -0.49 -5.65
CA SER A 767 -29.41 0.21 -6.72
C SER A 767 -28.51 0.32 -7.96
N GLY A 768 -29.01 -0.13 -9.11
CA GLY A 768 -28.27 -0.10 -10.37
C GLY A 768 -28.12 -1.47 -11.03
N VAL A 769 -28.26 -2.58 -10.29
CA VAL A 769 -28.29 -3.92 -10.89
C VAL A 769 -29.70 -4.20 -11.41
N ASP A 770 -29.82 -4.49 -12.71
CA ASP A 770 -31.11 -4.74 -13.36
C ASP A 770 -31.45 -6.23 -13.39
N PHE A 771 -32.32 -6.66 -12.47
CA PHE A 771 -32.86 -8.03 -12.41
C PHE A 771 -34.11 -8.27 -13.28
N ARG A 772 -34.61 -7.27 -14.01
CA ARG A 772 -35.85 -7.38 -14.79
C ARG A 772 -35.77 -8.41 -15.92
N ASN A 773 -34.55 -8.68 -16.37
CA ASN A 773 -34.31 -9.69 -17.41
C ASN A 773 -33.77 -11.02 -16.83
N ALA A 774 -33.64 -11.13 -15.53
CA ALA A 774 -33.13 -12.31 -14.85
C ALA A 774 -34.27 -13.21 -14.35
N THR A 775 -33.99 -14.53 -14.35
CA THR A 775 -34.91 -15.57 -13.84
C THR A 775 -34.45 -16.02 -12.46
N LEU A 776 -35.35 -15.96 -11.48
CA LEU A 776 -35.15 -16.56 -10.18
C LEU A 776 -35.80 -17.91 -10.11
N HIS A 777 -35.04 -18.97 -9.86
CA HIS A 777 -35.50 -20.33 -9.65
C HIS A 777 -35.68 -20.61 -8.17
N VAL A 778 -36.87 -21.03 -7.76
CA VAL A 778 -37.26 -21.24 -6.37
C VAL A 778 -37.84 -22.61 -6.15
N PRO A 779 -37.87 -23.16 -4.92
CA PRO A 779 -38.48 -24.44 -4.62
C PRO A 779 -39.97 -24.45 -4.96
N GLU A 780 -40.50 -25.64 -5.30
CA GLU A 780 -41.93 -25.87 -5.62
C GLU A 780 -42.84 -25.37 -4.51
N GLY A 781 -43.87 -24.63 -4.86
CA GLY A 781 -44.83 -24.05 -3.92
C GLY A 781 -44.39 -22.75 -3.23
N THR A 782 -43.24 -22.19 -3.55
CA THR A 782 -42.72 -21.02 -2.87
C THR A 782 -42.77 -19.72 -3.69
N LYS A 783 -43.12 -19.76 -4.98
CA LYS A 783 -43.13 -18.63 -5.89
C LYS A 783 -43.85 -17.40 -5.32
N GLY A 784 -44.98 -17.59 -4.68
CA GLY A 784 -45.74 -16.50 -4.08
C GLY A 784 -45.03 -15.82 -2.93
N LEU A 785 -44.23 -16.57 -2.16
CA LEU A 785 -43.42 -16.04 -1.08
C LEU A 785 -42.29 -15.16 -1.62
N TYR A 786 -41.58 -15.62 -2.63
CA TYR A 786 -40.48 -14.88 -3.26
C TYR A 786 -40.95 -13.62 -4.03
N ALA A 787 -42.12 -13.71 -4.68
CA ALA A 787 -42.71 -12.55 -5.35
C ALA A 787 -43.14 -11.44 -4.36
N ALA A 788 -43.32 -11.75 -3.09
CA ALA A 788 -43.65 -10.80 -2.02
C ALA A 788 -42.43 -10.36 -1.19
N ALA A 789 -41.31 -11.09 -1.27
CA ALA A 789 -40.13 -10.84 -0.44
C ALA A 789 -39.27 -9.70 -0.99
N GLU A 790 -38.86 -8.77 -0.11
CA GLU A 790 -37.95 -7.68 -0.47
C GLU A 790 -36.63 -8.23 -1.04
N GLY A 791 -36.07 -7.52 -2.01
CA GLY A 791 -34.91 -7.97 -2.77
C GLY A 791 -35.25 -9.00 -3.83
N TRP A 792 -35.88 -10.10 -3.48
CA TRP A 792 -36.21 -11.22 -4.38
C TRP A 792 -37.32 -10.87 -5.40
N LYS A 793 -38.24 -9.99 -5.07
CA LYS A 793 -39.29 -9.50 -5.96
C LYS A 793 -38.76 -8.70 -7.16
N LEU A 794 -37.48 -8.30 -7.16
CA LEU A 794 -36.87 -7.52 -8.24
C LEU A 794 -36.58 -8.35 -9.50
N PHE A 795 -36.57 -9.67 -9.39
CA PHE A 795 -36.39 -10.55 -10.56
C PHE A 795 -37.58 -10.49 -11.51
N GLY A 796 -37.29 -10.32 -12.81
CA GLY A 796 -38.37 -10.19 -13.84
C GLY A 796 -39.17 -11.45 -14.03
N THR A 797 -38.57 -12.59 -13.79
CA THR A 797 -39.24 -13.90 -13.90
C THR A 797 -38.93 -14.75 -12.66
N ILE A 798 -39.96 -15.31 -12.02
CA ILE A 798 -39.82 -16.27 -10.92
C ILE A 798 -40.44 -17.60 -11.34
N VAL A 799 -39.64 -18.67 -11.35
CA VAL A 799 -40.08 -20.01 -11.75
C VAL A 799 -39.85 -21.00 -10.61
N GLU A 800 -40.77 -21.98 -10.51
CA GLU A 800 -40.61 -23.07 -9.54
C GLU A 800 -39.90 -24.24 -10.18
N ASP A 801 -38.80 -24.67 -9.58
CA ASP A 801 -38.13 -25.90 -9.99
C ASP A 801 -38.88 -27.10 -9.39
N GLY A 802 -39.73 -27.75 -10.19
CA GLY A 802 -40.49 -28.92 -9.73
C GLY A 802 -39.57 -30.05 -9.28
N GLY A 803 -39.49 -30.28 -7.99
CA GLY A 803 -39.00 -31.46 -7.25
C GLY A 803 -37.81 -32.28 -7.73
N LYS A 804 -37.00 -31.77 -8.64
CA LYS A 804 -35.75 -32.41 -9.07
C LYS A 804 -34.56 -31.69 -8.40
N SER A 805 -33.99 -32.35 -7.43
CA SER A 805 -32.68 -32.02 -6.91
C SER A 805 -31.74 -31.59 -8.07
N ALA A 806 -31.29 -30.34 -8.07
CA ALA A 806 -30.45 -29.79 -9.14
C ALA A 806 -29.07 -30.47 -9.12
N ILE A 807 -28.97 -31.65 -9.67
CA ILE A 807 -27.71 -32.16 -10.20
C ILE A 807 -27.60 -31.55 -11.58
N HIS A 808 -26.88 -30.44 -11.73
CA HIS A 808 -26.50 -29.95 -13.05
C HIS A 808 -25.67 -31.04 -13.73
N THR A 809 -26.25 -31.71 -14.70
CA THR A 809 -25.48 -32.46 -15.69
C THR A 809 -24.73 -31.43 -16.51
N VAL A 810 -23.44 -31.27 -16.26
CA VAL A 810 -22.56 -30.62 -17.20
C VAL A 810 -22.69 -31.34 -18.52
N SER A 811 -23.30 -30.69 -19.50
CA SER A 811 -23.39 -31.18 -20.86
C SER A 811 -22.00 -31.09 -21.48
N THR A 812 -21.17 -32.08 -21.20
CA THR A 812 -19.94 -32.26 -21.95
C THR A 812 -20.34 -32.81 -23.32
N THR A 813 -20.34 -31.95 -24.32
CA THR A 813 -20.32 -32.39 -25.74
C THR A 813 -18.94 -32.97 -26.06
N GLN A 814 -18.62 -34.07 -25.40
CA GLN A 814 -17.65 -35.05 -25.88
C GLN A 814 -18.18 -36.42 -25.52
N THR A 815 -18.83 -37.04 -26.45
CA THR A 815 -19.22 -38.45 -26.42
C THR A 815 -17.95 -39.30 -26.45
N ASP A 816 -17.40 -39.60 -25.28
CA ASP A 816 -16.37 -40.65 -25.11
C ASP A 816 -17.12 -41.99 -25.03
N ASN A 817 -17.59 -42.43 -26.18
CA ASN A 817 -18.35 -43.67 -26.31
C ASN A 817 -17.44 -44.84 -25.97
N GLY A 818 -17.67 -45.48 -24.84
CA GLY A 818 -17.04 -46.75 -24.47
C GLY A 818 -16.12 -46.71 -23.22
N ALA A 819 -15.97 -45.59 -22.56
CA ALA A 819 -15.11 -45.51 -21.36
C ALA A 819 -15.84 -46.04 -20.12
N TRP A 820 -15.11 -46.77 -19.26
CA TRP A 820 -15.54 -47.27 -17.96
C TRP A 820 -14.99 -46.38 -16.84
N TYR A 821 -15.81 -46.13 -15.82
CA TYR A 821 -15.42 -45.35 -14.65
C TYR A 821 -15.85 -46.03 -13.35
N THR A 822 -15.10 -45.86 -12.31
CA THR A 822 -15.52 -46.20 -10.95
C THR A 822 -16.63 -45.25 -10.47
N LEU A 823 -17.35 -45.57 -9.40
CA LEU A 823 -18.36 -44.70 -8.81
C LEU A 823 -17.78 -43.36 -8.30
N THR A 824 -16.46 -43.33 -8.06
CA THR A 824 -15.71 -42.12 -7.66
C THR A 824 -15.21 -41.30 -8.86
N GLY A 825 -15.66 -41.63 -10.11
CA GLY A 825 -15.29 -40.86 -11.32
C GLY A 825 -13.94 -41.21 -11.95
N ARG A 826 -13.17 -42.15 -11.38
CA ARG A 826 -11.87 -42.55 -11.95
C ARG A 826 -12.09 -43.37 -13.23
N ARG A 827 -11.52 -42.90 -14.35
CA ARG A 827 -11.55 -43.63 -15.64
C ARG A 827 -10.73 -44.92 -15.54
N LEU A 828 -11.28 -45.99 -16.08
CA LEU A 828 -10.64 -47.30 -16.23
C LEU A 828 -10.22 -47.49 -17.68
N ASN A 829 -9.02 -48.00 -17.94
CA ASN A 829 -8.49 -48.21 -19.30
C ASN A 829 -9.16 -49.39 -20.03
N THR A 830 -9.82 -50.26 -19.28
CA THR A 830 -10.50 -51.43 -19.82
C THR A 830 -11.78 -51.72 -19.02
N GLN A 831 -12.64 -52.58 -19.52
CA GLN A 831 -13.80 -53.09 -18.78
C GLN A 831 -13.34 -53.72 -17.45
N PRO A 832 -13.91 -53.31 -16.32
CA PRO A 832 -13.53 -53.87 -15.03
C PRO A 832 -13.92 -55.35 -14.94
N THR A 833 -12.99 -56.14 -14.44
CA THR A 833 -13.19 -57.59 -14.21
C THR A 833 -13.53 -57.92 -12.76
N LYS A 834 -13.39 -56.96 -11.85
CA LYS A 834 -13.71 -57.10 -10.43
C LYS A 834 -15.20 -56.81 -10.22
N SER A 835 -15.89 -57.68 -9.43
CA SER A 835 -17.29 -57.46 -9.07
C SER A 835 -17.47 -56.09 -8.39
N GLY A 836 -18.47 -55.35 -8.84
CA GLY A 836 -18.72 -53.99 -8.32
C GLY A 836 -19.65 -53.19 -9.22
N ILE A 837 -19.96 -51.97 -8.79
CA ILE A 837 -20.74 -51.03 -9.59
C ILE A 837 -19.81 -50.04 -10.26
N TYR A 838 -19.99 -49.84 -11.55
CA TYR A 838 -19.19 -48.98 -12.41
C TYR A 838 -20.11 -48.09 -13.27
N ILE A 839 -19.55 -47.09 -13.91
CA ILE A 839 -20.25 -46.23 -14.86
C ILE A 839 -19.70 -46.51 -16.25
N HIS A 840 -20.59 -46.84 -17.18
CA HIS A 840 -20.29 -47.04 -18.59
C HIS A 840 -21.35 -46.36 -19.46
N ASN A 841 -20.90 -45.49 -20.37
CA ASN A 841 -21.81 -44.67 -21.19
C ASN A 841 -22.84 -43.89 -20.36
N GLY A 842 -22.38 -43.30 -19.23
CA GLY A 842 -23.26 -42.53 -18.35
C GLY A 842 -24.28 -43.35 -17.52
N LYS A 843 -24.25 -44.69 -17.60
CA LYS A 843 -25.17 -45.57 -16.86
C LYS A 843 -24.41 -46.40 -15.83
N LYS A 844 -25.05 -46.66 -14.69
CA LYS A 844 -24.52 -47.59 -13.66
C LYS A 844 -24.62 -49.01 -14.20
N VAL A 845 -23.50 -49.75 -14.23
CA VAL A 845 -23.40 -51.16 -14.65
C VAL A 845 -22.85 -51.97 -13.50
N VAL A 846 -23.51 -53.07 -13.17
CA VAL A 846 -23.05 -54.03 -12.16
C VAL A 846 -22.24 -55.11 -12.85
N ILE A 847 -20.97 -55.23 -12.49
CA ILE A 847 -20.14 -56.37 -12.86
C ILE A 847 -20.26 -57.40 -11.72
N LYS A 848 -20.73 -58.60 -12.04
CA LYS A 848 -20.92 -59.68 -11.05
C LYS A 848 -19.64 -60.49 -10.90
#